data_43de254c808dbdd66c4fcbb18ce43f2b
#
_entry.id   43de254c808dbdd66c4fcbb18ce43f2b
#
_cell.length_a   1.000
_cell.length_b   1.000
_cell.length_c   1.000
_cell.angle_alpha   90.00
_cell.angle_beta   90.00
_cell.angle_gamma   90.00
#
_symmetry.space_group_name_H-M   'P 1'
#
loop_
_entity.id
_entity.type
_entity.pdbx_description
1 polymer ?
#
loop_
_entity_poly.entity_id
_entity_poly.type
_entity_poly.pdbx_seq_one_letter_code
_entity_poly.pdbx_strand_id
1 'polypeptide(L)'
;MPPSRGIERRRRRRLAGVFAIASTLFSACLAAATRLVAIGDVHGDVEAFTAVLRAADVLDDAGAWRGGDTSVVQVGDLIDRGPEMRRALELAMELGAKAAAQGGRYVQMLGNHEVMNLLGDLRYVTPENFAEFADADSEERQRRAWREHRDWQRRRSARLGLAAPELGSAAREQWLAAHPPGWLEHREMFSPGGKYGRWLRERPSLVVVDRTLLVHGGLSPPTAASTPAEIDRRVHDEIRRFDELERELIALDVVLPFADLPDMILAARDELAALERTAAAAPATASEGAAADGDRRRLVEELLAWDTWSIHSSEGPLWFRGLSHWSDEEVAEDLPPLLAAHDVDRIVVGHTPQAEGRIRVRLDGALYLIDTGMLASYVPGGRGSALVLDGGAVTAVYPGELPVTLWGEPAAVAVPAAEPPAAEPPTAEPPTVAAPEAERPRWLGKNGAPLPFADDDALLEFLRNAPVVDIEPIGEGITRPRRLTLERDDVRLRALFQTVHEERRVAHIAPGRREANFRDYHGFEPAAYRLGRLLGLTNVPPSTSRRLRGEHGSIQIWIENATNEKQRVKSGAAPPDALRWKRELQVQLVWDELVGNTDRNQGNFLYDSAWRLWMIDHSRAFRTSTDLRQADKIIWCERRFFERLRTATDDEIRAAVDEQLRPNEVRALLERRRKVVAHIEGLMRARGEAPVLFEWPR
;
A
#
# COMPACT_ATOMS: atom_id res chain seq x y z
N MET A 1 -2.03 69.46 -7.20
CA MET A 1 -2.31 68.67 -8.41
C MET A 1 -1.77 67.25 -8.21
N PRO A 2 -2.59 66.20 -8.12
CA PRO A 2 -2.08 64.84 -8.01
C PRO A 2 -1.76 64.26 -9.40
N PRO A 3 -0.77 63.34 -9.51
CA PRO A 3 -0.38 62.80 -10.82
C PRO A 3 -1.31 61.69 -11.27
N SER A 4 -1.42 61.54 -12.56
CA SER A 4 -2.40 60.87 -13.37
C SER A 4 -2.49 59.35 -13.15
N ARG A 5 -3.70 58.82 -12.98
CA ARG A 5 -4.14 57.44 -12.92
C ARG A 5 -3.92 56.61 -14.21
N GLY A 6 -3.11 57.09 -15.16
CA GLY A 6 -2.96 56.47 -16.48
C GLY A 6 -1.82 55.45 -16.58
N ILE A 7 -0.82 55.43 -15.70
CA ILE A 7 0.39 54.67 -15.86
C ILE A 7 0.27 53.29 -15.18
N GLU A 8 -0.54 53.15 -14.13
CA GLU A 8 -0.71 51.89 -13.41
C GLU A 8 -1.61 50.86 -14.15
N ARG A 9 -2.58 51.31 -14.96
CA ARG A 9 -3.40 50.44 -15.78
C ARG A 9 -2.63 49.79 -16.96
N ARG A 10 -1.59 50.43 -17.47
CA ARG A 10 -0.76 49.85 -18.56
C ARG A 10 0.26 48.83 -18.05
N ARG A 11 0.71 48.88 -16.80
CA ARG A 11 1.61 47.91 -16.20
C ARG A 11 0.87 46.63 -15.81
N ARG A 12 -0.39 46.70 -15.30
CA ARG A 12 -1.20 45.53 -14.96
C ARG A 12 -1.69 44.75 -16.21
N ARG A 13 -1.91 45.43 -17.35
CA ARG A 13 -2.28 44.74 -18.61
C ARG A 13 -1.10 44.07 -19.31
N ARG A 14 0.16 44.46 -19.07
CA ARG A 14 1.33 43.76 -19.63
C ARG A 14 1.76 42.56 -18.79
N LEU A 15 1.47 42.49 -17.50
CA LEU A 15 1.71 41.31 -16.66
C LEU A 15 0.62 40.25 -16.79
N ALA A 16 -0.64 40.62 -17.03
CA ALA A 16 -1.70 39.69 -17.32
C ALA A 16 -1.59 39.03 -18.70
N GLY A 17 -0.91 39.65 -19.67
CA GLY A 17 -0.72 39.10 -21.02
C GLY A 17 0.42 38.08 -21.12
N VAL A 18 1.36 38.04 -20.19
CA VAL A 18 2.49 37.10 -20.21
C VAL A 18 2.13 35.80 -19.47
N PHE A 19 1.23 35.83 -18.49
CA PHE A 19 0.73 34.62 -17.81
C PHE A 19 -0.34 33.85 -18.60
N ALA A 20 -1.10 34.50 -19.48
CA ALA A 20 -2.11 33.87 -20.33
C ALA A 20 -1.52 33.12 -21.54
N ILE A 21 -0.26 33.41 -21.92
CA ILE A 21 0.41 32.75 -23.07
C ILE A 21 1.14 31.48 -22.65
N ALA A 22 1.51 31.30 -21.39
CA ALA A 22 2.16 30.08 -20.91
C ALA A 22 1.21 28.90 -20.73
N SER A 23 -0.08 29.14 -20.43
CA SER A 23 -1.09 28.06 -20.27
C SER A 23 -1.71 27.58 -21.57
N THR A 24 -1.63 28.34 -22.67
CA THR A 24 -2.21 27.96 -23.97
C THR A 24 -1.20 27.28 -24.91
N LEU A 25 0.07 27.18 -24.54
CA LEU A 25 1.08 26.49 -25.34
C LEU A 25 1.27 25.01 -24.94
N PHE A 26 0.60 24.53 -23.89
CA PHE A 26 0.73 23.13 -23.46
C PHE A 26 -0.20 22.18 -24.26
N SER A 27 -1.18 22.70 -25.01
CA SER A 27 -2.16 21.89 -25.76
C SER A 27 -1.96 21.90 -27.28
N ALA A 28 -0.93 22.55 -27.80
CA ALA A 28 -0.72 22.62 -29.25
C ALA A 28 0.71 22.25 -29.65
N CYS A 29 0.81 21.18 -30.38
CA CYS A 29 1.97 20.53 -30.98
C CYS A 29 2.70 19.50 -30.10
N LEU A 30 2.05 18.36 -29.86
CA LEU A 30 2.80 17.12 -29.83
C LEU A 30 3.16 16.78 -31.28
N ALA A 31 4.33 17.21 -31.72
CA ALA A 31 4.97 16.59 -32.90
C ALA A 31 5.02 15.09 -32.57
N ALA A 32 4.62 14.22 -33.54
CA ALA A 32 4.65 12.78 -33.37
C ALA A 32 6.02 12.39 -32.82
N ALA A 33 6.06 11.87 -31.60
CA ALA A 33 7.28 11.36 -31.01
C ALA A 33 7.61 10.09 -31.79
N THR A 34 8.79 10.04 -32.39
CA THR A 34 9.23 8.85 -33.15
C THR A 34 9.35 7.63 -32.23
N ARG A 35 9.54 7.85 -30.93
CA ARG A 35 9.67 6.80 -29.92
C ARG A 35 9.06 7.25 -28.58
N LEU A 36 8.23 6.39 -27.97
CA LEU A 36 7.64 6.59 -26.64
C LEU A 36 8.12 5.50 -25.70
N VAL A 37 8.60 5.88 -24.52
CA VAL A 37 8.95 4.96 -23.41
C VAL A 37 8.04 5.27 -22.23
N ALA A 38 7.20 4.32 -21.82
CA ALA A 38 6.35 4.44 -20.65
C ALA A 38 6.89 3.58 -19.49
N ILE A 39 6.96 4.14 -18.29
CA ILE A 39 7.49 3.50 -17.09
C ILE A 39 6.40 3.54 -16.00
N GLY A 40 6.14 2.38 -15.39
CA GLY A 40 5.16 2.22 -14.29
C GLY A 40 5.67 2.74 -12.95
N ASP A 41 5.02 2.31 -11.89
CA ASP A 41 5.25 2.70 -10.51
C ASP A 41 6.69 2.42 -10.06
N VAL A 42 7.32 3.40 -9.42
CA VAL A 42 8.73 3.37 -8.99
C VAL A 42 8.86 3.21 -7.47
N HIS A 43 8.01 3.95 -6.73
CA HIS A 43 7.97 3.89 -5.28
C HIS A 43 9.34 4.09 -4.60
N GLY A 44 10.10 5.10 -5.03
CA GLY A 44 11.38 5.44 -4.41
C GLY A 44 12.51 4.41 -4.60
N ASP A 45 12.40 3.49 -5.57
CA ASP A 45 13.48 2.59 -5.98
C ASP A 45 14.29 3.23 -7.11
N VAL A 46 15.21 4.12 -6.75
CA VAL A 46 16.01 4.89 -7.70
C VAL A 46 16.99 4.00 -8.47
N GLU A 47 17.48 2.94 -7.86
CA GLU A 47 18.39 1.99 -8.51
C GLU A 47 17.66 1.25 -9.64
N ALA A 48 16.51 0.64 -9.34
CA ALA A 48 15.71 -0.06 -10.33
C ALA A 48 15.20 0.89 -11.42
N PHE A 49 14.76 2.10 -11.07
CA PHE A 49 14.33 3.11 -12.03
C PHE A 49 15.45 3.50 -13.00
N THR A 50 16.66 3.72 -12.48
CA THR A 50 17.84 4.04 -13.31
C THR A 50 18.22 2.85 -14.22
N ALA A 51 18.14 1.62 -13.71
CA ALA A 51 18.39 0.41 -14.48
C ALA A 51 17.39 0.25 -15.64
N VAL A 52 16.11 0.54 -15.40
CA VAL A 52 15.06 0.56 -16.45
C VAL A 52 15.37 1.60 -17.53
N LEU A 53 15.73 2.82 -17.14
CA LEU A 53 16.05 3.90 -18.08
C LEU A 53 17.26 3.54 -18.96
N ARG A 54 18.27 2.85 -18.39
CA ARG A 54 19.42 2.34 -19.16
C ARG A 54 19.01 1.21 -20.11
N ALA A 55 18.27 0.23 -19.61
CA ALA A 55 17.80 -0.91 -20.41
C ALA A 55 16.91 -0.47 -21.57
N ALA A 56 16.17 0.64 -21.40
CA ALA A 56 15.34 1.26 -22.44
C ALA A 56 16.13 2.24 -23.33
N ASP A 57 17.45 2.27 -23.29
CA ASP A 57 18.31 3.19 -24.08
C ASP A 57 17.96 4.68 -23.91
N VAL A 58 17.45 5.07 -22.75
CA VAL A 58 17.14 6.46 -22.38
C VAL A 58 18.36 7.14 -21.74
N LEU A 59 19.08 6.41 -20.89
CA LEU A 59 20.32 6.86 -20.26
C LEU A 59 21.50 5.97 -20.65
N ASP A 60 22.69 6.55 -20.71
CA ASP A 60 23.94 5.79 -20.74
C ASP A 60 24.38 5.33 -19.34
N ASP A 61 25.49 4.59 -19.26
CA ASP A 61 26.06 4.11 -17.98
C ASP A 61 26.48 5.24 -17.04
N ALA A 62 26.83 6.41 -17.59
CA ALA A 62 27.19 7.60 -16.83
C ALA A 62 25.96 8.42 -16.36
N GLY A 63 24.73 8.01 -16.75
CA GLY A 63 23.49 8.70 -16.42
C GLY A 63 23.22 9.95 -17.29
N ALA A 64 23.89 10.07 -18.45
CA ALA A 64 23.56 11.10 -19.42
C ALA A 64 22.41 10.64 -20.33
N TRP A 65 21.60 11.60 -20.80
CA TRP A 65 20.50 11.32 -21.74
C TRP A 65 21.04 10.83 -23.07
N ARG A 66 20.58 9.67 -23.50
CA ARG A 66 20.93 9.01 -24.77
C ARG A 66 19.72 8.87 -25.71
N GLY A 67 18.52 9.05 -25.18
CA GLY A 67 17.27 8.79 -25.89
C GLY A 67 17.00 9.69 -27.12
N GLY A 68 17.87 10.69 -27.43
CA GLY A 68 17.62 11.62 -28.52
C GLY A 68 16.27 12.35 -28.32
N ASP A 69 15.40 12.29 -29.34
CA ASP A 69 14.05 12.89 -29.36
C ASP A 69 12.95 12.03 -28.72
N THR A 70 13.33 10.94 -28.04
CA THR A 70 12.39 10.04 -27.32
C THR A 70 11.55 10.81 -26.32
N SER A 71 10.25 10.52 -26.28
CA SER A 71 9.35 10.90 -25.19
C SER A 71 9.34 9.82 -24.11
N VAL A 72 9.73 10.15 -22.90
CA VAL A 72 9.65 9.26 -21.73
C VAL A 72 8.53 9.74 -20.83
N VAL A 73 7.61 8.87 -20.45
CA VAL A 73 6.49 9.15 -19.54
C VAL A 73 6.56 8.19 -18.35
N GLN A 74 6.75 8.73 -17.16
CA GLN A 74 6.56 7.99 -15.92
C GLN A 74 5.12 8.22 -15.46
N VAL A 75 4.35 7.13 -15.29
CA VAL A 75 2.88 7.21 -15.19
C VAL A 75 2.35 7.47 -13.76
N GLY A 76 3.17 7.97 -12.84
CA GLY A 76 2.81 8.26 -11.44
C GLY A 76 3.32 7.21 -10.46
N ASP A 77 3.11 7.46 -9.17
CA ASP A 77 3.65 6.67 -8.07
C ASP A 77 5.18 6.53 -8.12
N LEU A 78 5.84 7.68 -8.30
CA LEU A 78 7.29 7.80 -8.22
C LEU A 78 7.81 7.63 -6.79
N ILE A 79 7.01 8.04 -5.81
CA ILE A 79 7.37 8.22 -4.40
C ILE A 79 6.62 7.25 -3.47
N ASP A 80 6.94 7.32 -2.17
CA ASP A 80 6.41 6.50 -1.08
C ASP A 80 6.89 5.04 -1.09
N ARG A 81 6.71 4.37 0.06
CA ARG A 81 7.01 2.95 0.31
C ARG A 81 8.51 2.60 0.31
N GLY A 82 9.25 3.02 -0.70
CA GLY A 82 10.69 2.83 -0.81
C GLY A 82 11.47 3.95 -0.11
N PRO A 83 12.78 3.73 0.13
CA PRO A 83 13.55 4.59 1.02
C PRO A 83 14.06 5.90 0.39
N GLU A 84 14.01 6.07 -0.94
CA GLU A 84 14.68 7.15 -1.65
C GLU A 84 13.69 8.12 -2.33
N MET A 85 12.67 8.56 -1.58
CA MET A 85 11.61 9.46 -2.07
C MET A 85 12.17 10.76 -2.63
N ARG A 86 12.98 11.47 -1.84
CA ARG A 86 13.57 12.75 -2.24
C ARG A 86 14.48 12.59 -3.44
N ARG A 87 15.30 11.53 -3.44
CA ARG A 87 16.22 11.22 -4.53
C ARG A 87 15.50 10.92 -5.83
N ALA A 88 14.35 10.20 -5.78
CA ALA A 88 13.52 9.93 -6.93
C ALA A 88 12.94 11.20 -7.56
N LEU A 89 12.42 12.11 -6.71
CA LEU A 89 11.92 13.43 -7.17
C LEU A 89 13.02 14.26 -7.84
N GLU A 90 14.20 14.32 -7.24
CA GLU A 90 15.35 15.07 -7.79
C GLU A 90 15.80 14.47 -9.12
N LEU A 91 15.88 13.15 -9.23
CA LEU A 91 16.19 12.47 -10.49
C LEU A 91 15.15 12.79 -11.59
N ALA A 92 13.85 12.73 -11.27
CA ALA A 92 12.80 13.07 -12.23
C ALA A 92 12.89 14.52 -12.74
N MET A 93 13.19 15.47 -11.83
CA MET A 93 13.43 16.87 -12.20
C MET A 93 14.67 17.02 -13.10
N GLU A 94 15.75 16.32 -12.79
CA GLU A 94 16.97 16.29 -13.63
C GLU A 94 16.71 15.69 -15.02
N LEU A 95 15.96 14.60 -15.10
CA LEU A 95 15.60 13.95 -16.37
C LEU A 95 14.85 14.91 -17.30
N GLY A 96 13.96 15.72 -16.78
CA GLY A 96 13.27 16.76 -17.55
C GLY A 96 14.22 17.73 -18.21
N ALA A 97 15.24 18.21 -17.47
CA ALA A 97 16.25 19.13 -18.00
C ALA A 97 17.18 18.42 -19.00
N LYS A 98 17.65 17.21 -18.71
CA LYS A 98 18.53 16.42 -19.58
C LYS A 98 17.86 16.07 -20.91
N ALA A 99 16.60 15.65 -20.89
CA ALA A 99 15.82 15.35 -22.08
C ALA A 99 15.68 16.58 -22.99
N ALA A 100 15.24 17.71 -22.42
CA ALA A 100 15.05 18.96 -23.15
C ALA A 100 16.33 19.46 -23.83
N ALA A 101 17.49 19.30 -23.17
CA ALA A 101 18.79 19.69 -23.75
C ALA A 101 19.21 18.86 -24.97
N GLN A 102 18.63 17.68 -25.19
CA GLN A 102 18.92 16.77 -26.31
C GLN A 102 17.77 16.63 -27.32
N GLY A 103 16.72 17.48 -27.19
CA GLY A 103 15.55 17.43 -28.06
C GLY A 103 14.51 16.37 -27.70
N GLY A 104 14.73 15.63 -26.63
CA GLY A 104 13.78 14.66 -26.10
C GLY A 104 12.84 15.28 -25.06
N ARG A 105 12.02 14.43 -24.44
CA ARG A 105 11.04 14.85 -23.44
C ARG A 105 10.94 13.83 -22.32
N TYR A 106 10.91 14.31 -21.07
CA TYR A 106 10.52 13.53 -19.89
C TYR A 106 9.27 14.13 -19.29
N VAL A 107 8.25 13.32 -19.07
CA VAL A 107 7.00 13.69 -18.42
C VAL A 107 6.83 12.86 -17.17
N GLN A 108 6.82 13.52 -16.01
CA GLN A 108 6.34 12.95 -14.75
C GLN A 108 4.84 13.16 -14.69
N MET A 109 4.07 12.11 -14.47
CA MET A 109 2.64 12.22 -14.21
C MET A 109 2.35 12.14 -12.70
N LEU A 110 1.15 12.59 -12.33
CA LEU A 110 0.61 12.36 -11.00
C LEU A 110 0.06 10.94 -10.88
N GLY A 111 0.50 10.22 -9.85
CA GLY A 111 -0.18 9.06 -9.32
C GLY A 111 -0.95 9.41 -8.05
N ASN A 112 -1.59 8.43 -7.44
CA ASN A 112 -2.29 8.68 -6.18
C ASN A 112 -1.32 9.00 -5.03
N HIS A 113 -0.11 8.45 -5.03
CA HIS A 113 0.89 8.74 -3.99
C HIS A 113 1.40 10.18 -4.04
N GLU A 114 1.61 10.76 -5.23
CA GLU A 114 1.92 12.18 -5.36
C GLU A 114 0.80 13.04 -4.77
N VAL A 115 -0.45 12.77 -5.14
CA VAL A 115 -1.60 13.53 -4.65
C VAL A 115 -1.81 13.32 -3.15
N MET A 116 -1.67 12.12 -2.63
CA MET A 116 -1.72 11.87 -1.17
C MET A 116 -0.74 12.75 -0.41
N ASN A 117 0.51 12.85 -0.86
CA ASN A 117 1.52 13.72 -0.24
C ASN A 117 1.15 15.21 -0.32
N LEU A 118 0.58 15.66 -1.44
CA LEU A 118 0.09 17.03 -1.60
C LEU A 118 -1.03 17.37 -0.61
N LEU A 119 -1.92 16.41 -0.33
CA LEU A 119 -3.05 16.56 0.61
C LEU A 119 -2.65 16.30 2.08
N GLY A 120 -1.45 15.81 2.33
CA GLY A 120 -1.00 15.43 3.68
C GLY A 120 -1.50 14.06 4.14
N ASP A 121 -1.89 13.19 3.25
CA ASP A 121 -2.15 11.78 3.56
C ASP A 121 -0.83 10.99 3.51
N LEU A 122 -0.15 10.91 4.64
CA LEU A 122 1.20 10.40 4.77
C LEU A 122 1.29 8.92 5.16
N ARG A 123 0.20 8.13 4.98
CA ARG A 123 0.10 6.74 5.44
C ARG A 123 1.13 5.78 4.82
N TYR A 124 1.75 6.16 3.71
CA TYR A 124 2.75 5.36 2.99
C TYR A 124 4.16 5.97 2.99
N VAL A 125 4.31 7.13 3.63
CA VAL A 125 5.62 7.75 3.87
C VAL A 125 6.31 7.00 4.99
N THR A 126 7.52 6.52 4.74
CA THR A 126 8.28 5.73 5.73
C THR A 126 9.13 6.62 6.65
N PRO A 127 9.59 6.13 7.81
CA PRO A 127 10.54 6.87 8.64
C PRO A 127 11.82 7.27 7.89
N GLU A 128 12.27 6.41 6.97
CA GLU A 128 13.44 6.67 6.11
C GLU A 128 13.17 7.84 5.17
N ASN A 129 11.96 7.95 4.62
CA ASN A 129 11.58 9.09 3.78
C ASN A 129 11.60 10.40 4.57
N PHE A 130 11.06 10.45 5.78
CA PHE A 130 11.17 11.65 6.61
C PHE A 130 12.62 12.01 6.90
N ALA A 131 13.48 11.03 7.16
CA ALA A 131 14.90 11.25 7.43
C ALA A 131 15.64 11.92 6.26
N GLU A 132 15.22 11.69 5.00
CA GLU A 132 15.78 12.39 3.83
C GLU A 132 15.53 13.90 3.84
N PHE A 133 14.52 14.37 4.57
CA PHE A 133 14.17 15.78 4.69
C PHE A 133 14.73 16.44 5.96
N ALA A 134 15.22 15.63 6.91
CA ALA A 134 15.73 16.12 8.17
C ALA A 134 17.04 16.90 7.99
N ASP A 135 17.24 17.94 8.84
CA ASP A 135 18.46 18.70 8.97
C ASP A 135 18.84 18.90 10.44
N ALA A 136 19.89 19.68 10.70
CA ALA A 136 20.42 19.91 12.06
C ALA A 136 19.39 20.55 13.03
N ASP A 137 18.38 21.26 12.52
CA ASP A 137 17.39 21.98 13.32
C ASP A 137 16.06 21.23 13.47
N SER A 138 15.91 20.06 12.84
CA SER A 138 14.65 19.31 12.77
C SER A 138 14.09 18.92 14.15
N GLU A 139 14.93 18.53 15.10
CA GLU A 139 14.48 18.25 16.47
C GLU A 139 13.97 19.50 17.20
N GLU A 140 14.56 20.67 16.95
CA GLU A 140 14.09 21.91 17.56
C GLU A 140 12.75 22.34 16.95
N ARG A 141 12.58 22.19 15.62
CA ARG A 141 11.30 22.42 14.93
C ARG A 141 10.22 21.48 15.46
N GLN A 142 10.53 20.19 15.63
CA GLN A 142 9.63 19.18 16.20
C GLN A 142 9.19 19.58 17.62
N ARG A 143 10.14 19.98 18.50
CA ARG A 143 9.82 20.44 19.87
C ARG A 143 8.95 21.71 19.88
N ARG A 144 9.18 22.63 18.93
CA ARG A 144 8.35 23.83 18.77
C ARG A 144 6.94 23.48 18.31
N ALA A 145 6.82 22.63 17.30
CA ALA A 145 5.53 22.16 16.78
C ALA A 145 4.70 21.43 17.85
N TRP A 146 5.34 20.62 18.72
CA TRP A 146 4.65 20.03 19.87
C TRP A 146 4.08 21.10 20.82
N ARG A 147 4.83 22.17 21.12
CA ARG A 147 4.33 23.27 21.97
C ARG A 147 3.11 23.94 21.32
N GLU A 148 3.17 24.20 20.04
CA GLU A 148 2.09 24.80 19.26
C GLU A 148 0.85 23.88 19.21
N HIS A 149 1.04 22.59 18.92
CA HIS A 149 -0.02 21.57 18.94
C HIS A 149 -0.70 21.49 20.30
N ARG A 150 0.09 21.43 21.39
CA ARG A 150 -0.42 21.40 22.74
C ARG A 150 -1.28 22.63 23.07
N ASP A 151 -0.82 23.81 22.71
CA ASP A 151 -1.51 25.07 23.01
C ASP A 151 -2.76 25.23 22.13
N TRP A 152 -2.70 24.80 20.89
CA TRP A 152 -3.87 24.70 20.00
C TRP A 152 -4.91 23.72 20.53
N GLN A 153 -4.54 22.53 20.97
CA GLN A 153 -5.46 21.55 21.56
C GLN A 153 -6.22 22.13 22.74
N ARG A 154 -5.56 22.90 23.61
CA ARG A 154 -6.21 23.58 24.74
C ARG A 154 -7.23 24.64 24.29
N ARG A 155 -6.84 25.52 23.36
CA ARG A 155 -7.72 26.54 22.81
C ARG A 155 -8.94 25.91 22.14
N ARG A 156 -8.69 24.90 21.31
CA ARG A 156 -9.72 24.17 20.56
C ARG A 156 -10.71 23.47 21.51
N SER A 157 -10.24 22.72 22.50
CA SER A 157 -11.11 22.04 23.47
C SER A 157 -11.98 23.02 24.25
N ALA A 158 -11.42 24.15 24.69
CA ALA A 158 -12.18 25.19 25.35
C ALA A 158 -13.26 25.81 24.44
N ARG A 159 -12.93 26.11 23.18
CA ARG A 159 -13.85 26.67 22.18
C ARG A 159 -14.99 25.72 21.84
N LEU A 160 -14.70 24.42 21.72
CA LEU A 160 -15.67 23.41 21.30
C LEU A 160 -16.44 22.79 22.49
N GLY A 161 -16.16 23.18 23.72
CA GLY A 161 -16.75 22.56 24.91
C GLY A 161 -16.40 21.10 25.09
N LEU A 162 -15.20 20.70 24.67
CA LEU A 162 -14.68 19.34 24.82
C LEU A 162 -13.98 19.17 26.16
N ALA A 163 -13.83 17.91 26.60
CA ALA A 163 -13.03 17.59 27.78
C ALA A 163 -11.59 18.14 27.61
N ALA A 164 -10.97 18.55 28.72
CA ALA A 164 -9.58 18.99 28.68
C ALA A 164 -8.69 17.85 28.18
N PRO A 165 -7.82 18.10 27.17
CA PRO A 165 -6.98 17.06 26.62
C PRO A 165 -5.86 16.65 27.60
N GLU A 166 -5.51 15.37 27.61
CA GLU A 166 -4.33 14.89 28.31
C GLU A 166 -3.07 15.24 27.52
N LEU A 167 -2.29 16.19 28.00
CA LEU A 167 -1.11 16.74 27.32
C LEU A 167 0.16 16.60 28.18
N GLY A 168 0.24 15.51 28.94
CA GLY A 168 1.39 15.15 29.79
C GLY A 168 2.59 14.58 28.99
N SER A 169 3.56 14.03 29.73
CA SER A 169 4.79 13.46 29.14
C SER A 169 4.50 12.32 28.16
N ALA A 170 3.58 11.43 28.49
CA ALA A 170 3.20 10.32 27.63
C ALA A 170 2.59 10.76 26.29
N ALA A 171 1.69 11.76 26.32
CA ALA A 171 1.13 12.33 25.09
C ALA A 171 2.19 13.03 24.26
N ARG A 172 3.16 13.71 24.92
CA ARG A 172 4.29 14.31 24.23
C ARG A 172 5.17 13.27 23.54
N GLU A 173 5.53 12.21 24.23
CA GLU A 173 6.36 11.13 23.68
C GLU A 173 5.68 10.46 22.48
N GLN A 174 4.38 10.18 22.60
CA GLN A 174 3.58 9.62 21.52
C GLN A 174 3.53 10.55 20.32
N TRP A 175 3.30 11.85 20.53
CA TRP A 175 3.27 12.83 19.44
C TRP A 175 4.62 12.96 18.74
N LEU A 176 5.73 13.05 19.50
CA LEU A 176 7.08 13.10 18.93
C LEU A 176 7.44 11.85 18.13
N ALA A 177 6.99 10.67 18.57
CA ALA A 177 7.19 9.43 17.83
C ALA A 177 6.39 9.38 16.53
N ALA A 178 5.20 9.95 16.50
CA ALA A 178 4.37 10.05 15.30
C ALA A 178 4.83 11.12 14.29
N HIS A 179 5.61 12.10 14.74
CA HIS A 179 6.10 13.21 13.94
C HIS A 179 7.65 13.28 14.03
N PRO A 180 8.39 12.31 13.46
CA PRO A 180 9.84 12.24 13.59
C PRO A 180 10.54 13.46 12.96
N PRO A 181 11.83 13.71 13.28
CA PRO A 181 12.63 14.70 12.56
C PRO A 181 12.54 14.50 11.05
N GLY A 182 12.36 15.58 10.29
CA GLY A 182 12.12 15.57 8.85
C GLY A 182 10.63 15.57 8.47
N TRP A 183 9.71 15.23 9.38
CA TRP A 183 8.27 15.21 9.09
C TRP A 183 7.72 16.61 8.76
N LEU A 184 8.10 17.63 9.53
CA LEU A 184 7.70 19.03 9.27
C LEU A 184 8.28 19.55 7.97
N GLU A 185 9.55 19.25 7.72
CA GLU A 185 10.26 19.64 6.50
C GLU A 185 9.64 18.99 5.27
N HIS A 186 9.25 17.72 5.38
CA HIS A 186 8.50 17.01 4.34
C HIS A 186 7.19 17.76 4.03
N ARG A 187 6.36 18.03 5.06
CA ARG A 187 5.09 18.79 4.88
C ARG A 187 5.33 20.14 4.21
N GLU A 188 6.36 20.88 4.62
CA GLU A 188 6.73 22.15 4.02
C GLU A 188 7.13 22.00 2.55
N MET A 189 7.96 20.99 2.22
CA MET A 189 8.43 20.75 0.86
C MET A 189 7.30 20.33 -0.11
N PHE A 190 6.24 19.67 0.39
CA PHE A 190 5.06 19.26 -0.39
C PHE A 190 3.91 20.28 -0.35
N SER A 191 4.03 21.33 0.45
CA SER A 191 3.06 22.44 0.50
C SER A 191 2.97 23.18 -0.84
N PRO A 192 1.93 24.00 -1.09
CA PRO A 192 1.81 24.83 -2.30
C PRO A 192 3.01 25.75 -2.56
N GLY A 193 3.73 26.18 -1.50
CA GLY A 193 4.94 27.00 -1.57
C GLY A 193 6.25 26.19 -1.65
N GLY A 194 6.22 24.91 -1.33
CA GLY A 194 7.39 24.04 -1.25
C GLY A 194 7.99 23.67 -2.61
N LYS A 195 9.22 23.18 -2.61
CA LYS A 195 9.94 22.81 -3.84
C LYS A 195 9.19 21.75 -4.64
N TYR A 196 8.87 20.63 -3.98
CA TYR A 196 8.22 19.49 -4.64
C TYR A 196 6.73 19.72 -4.81
N GLY A 197 6.08 20.38 -3.85
CA GLY A 197 4.67 20.73 -3.93
C GLY A 197 4.32 21.60 -5.14
N ARG A 198 5.12 22.62 -5.44
CA ARG A 198 4.96 23.44 -6.67
C ARG A 198 5.19 22.62 -7.93
N TRP A 199 6.27 21.83 -7.95
CA TRP A 199 6.62 21.03 -9.12
C TRP A 199 5.55 19.98 -9.42
N LEU A 200 5.06 19.25 -8.44
CA LEU A 200 4.01 18.23 -8.62
C LEU A 200 2.68 18.83 -9.08
N ARG A 201 2.27 19.99 -8.53
CA ARG A 201 1.03 20.67 -8.94
C ARG A 201 1.02 21.15 -10.41
N GLU A 202 2.17 21.12 -11.08
CA GLU A 202 2.29 21.38 -12.52
C GLU A 202 2.34 20.10 -13.36
N ARG A 203 2.31 18.92 -12.74
CA ARG A 203 2.42 17.63 -13.47
C ARG A 203 1.05 17.16 -13.93
N PRO A 204 0.92 16.61 -15.17
CA PRO A 204 -0.36 16.12 -15.66
C PRO A 204 -0.78 14.85 -14.91
N SER A 205 -2.09 14.64 -14.78
CA SER A 205 -2.68 13.41 -14.26
C SER A 205 -2.88 12.34 -15.35
N LEU A 206 -2.92 12.78 -16.60
CA LEU A 206 -2.92 11.92 -17.79
C LEU A 206 -2.33 12.67 -18.99
N VAL A 207 -1.82 11.93 -19.97
CA VAL A 207 -1.30 12.51 -21.22
C VAL A 207 -1.70 11.65 -22.41
N VAL A 208 -1.79 12.28 -23.59
CA VAL A 208 -1.96 11.58 -24.86
C VAL A 208 -0.72 11.84 -25.71
N VAL A 209 -0.05 10.77 -26.16
CA VAL A 209 1.11 10.80 -27.03
C VAL A 209 0.84 9.85 -28.19
N ASP A 210 0.81 10.36 -29.41
CA ASP A 210 0.65 9.56 -30.64
C ASP A 210 -0.48 8.53 -30.54
N ARG A 211 -1.72 9.02 -30.22
CA ARG A 211 -2.95 8.22 -30.01
C ARG A 211 -2.83 7.15 -28.91
N THR A 212 -1.85 7.28 -28.02
CA THR A 212 -1.70 6.49 -26.80
C THR A 212 -2.04 7.35 -25.61
N LEU A 213 -3.08 6.99 -24.86
CA LEU A 213 -3.43 7.64 -23.61
C LEU A 213 -2.72 6.93 -22.46
N LEU A 214 -1.99 7.71 -21.66
CA LEU A 214 -1.33 7.23 -20.45
C LEU A 214 -2.04 7.86 -19.24
N VAL A 215 -2.41 7.04 -18.28
CA VAL A 215 -3.10 7.45 -17.05
C VAL A 215 -2.66 6.53 -15.92
N HIS A 216 -2.56 7.06 -14.70
CA HIS A 216 -2.02 6.27 -13.59
C HIS A 216 -2.91 5.06 -13.23
N GLY A 217 -4.14 5.29 -12.76
CA GLY A 217 -5.06 4.22 -12.33
C GLY A 217 -5.86 3.63 -13.47
N GLY A 218 -6.47 4.49 -14.28
CA GLY A 218 -7.32 4.10 -15.40
C GLY A 218 -8.45 5.09 -15.64
N LEU A 219 -9.31 4.76 -16.59
CA LEU A 219 -10.53 5.51 -16.89
C LEU A 219 -11.74 4.62 -16.64
N SER A 220 -12.62 5.06 -15.76
CA SER A 220 -13.93 4.41 -15.55
C SER A 220 -14.92 4.77 -16.66
N PRO A 221 -15.93 3.94 -16.98
CA PRO A 221 -16.87 4.20 -18.07
C PRO A 221 -17.53 5.59 -18.00
N PRO A 222 -17.90 6.17 -16.84
CA PRO A 222 -18.41 7.53 -16.75
C PRO A 222 -17.46 8.61 -17.28
N THR A 223 -16.14 8.38 -17.31
CA THR A 223 -15.18 9.35 -17.81
C THR A 223 -15.23 9.55 -19.32
N ALA A 224 -15.86 8.62 -20.08
CA ALA A 224 -16.11 8.76 -21.52
C ALA A 224 -16.90 10.03 -21.89
N ALA A 225 -17.63 10.62 -20.93
CA ALA A 225 -18.34 11.88 -21.12
C ALA A 225 -17.44 13.13 -21.06
N SER A 226 -16.17 12.99 -20.70
CA SER A 226 -15.20 14.08 -20.53
C SER A 226 -13.99 13.88 -21.45
N THR A 227 -13.45 14.94 -22.00
CA THR A 227 -12.18 14.88 -22.75
C THR A 227 -10.98 14.67 -21.80
N PRO A 228 -9.83 14.16 -22.29
CA PRO A 228 -8.61 14.05 -21.48
C PRO A 228 -8.23 15.36 -20.78
N ALA A 229 -8.34 16.49 -21.48
CA ALA A 229 -8.06 17.82 -20.94
C ALA A 229 -9.04 18.25 -19.83
N GLU A 230 -10.30 17.80 -19.87
CA GLU A 230 -11.30 18.07 -18.83
C GLU A 230 -11.06 17.21 -17.59
N ILE A 231 -10.64 15.96 -17.78
CA ILE A 231 -10.26 15.06 -16.67
C ILE A 231 -9.04 15.65 -15.94
N ASP A 232 -7.98 15.98 -16.67
CA ASP A 232 -6.76 16.58 -16.11
C ASP A 232 -7.05 17.88 -15.36
N ARG A 233 -7.81 18.77 -15.98
CA ARG A 233 -8.23 20.03 -15.35
C ARG A 233 -8.99 19.80 -14.05
N ARG A 234 -9.91 18.81 -14.00
CA ARG A 234 -10.67 18.49 -12.79
C ARG A 234 -9.75 18.06 -11.65
N VAL A 235 -8.77 17.20 -11.91
CA VAL A 235 -7.75 16.79 -10.92
C VAL A 235 -7.03 18.01 -10.36
N HIS A 236 -6.58 18.93 -11.23
CA HIS A 236 -5.90 20.15 -10.80
C HIS A 236 -6.81 21.13 -10.06
N ASP A 237 -8.07 21.24 -10.45
CA ASP A 237 -9.05 22.10 -9.77
C ASP A 237 -9.36 21.59 -8.37
N GLU A 238 -9.47 20.28 -8.18
CA GLU A 238 -9.69 19.65 -6.88
C GLU A 238 -8.46 19.80 -5.96
N ILE A 239 -7.23 19.59 -6.46
CA ILE A 239 -6.00 19.85 -5.69
C ILE A 239 -5.95 21.31 -5.24
N ARG A 240 -6.21 22.23 -6.15
CA ARG A 240 -6.22 23.68 -5.84
C ARG A 240 -7.30 24.02 -4.83
N ARG A 241 -8.49 23.44 -4.95
CA ARG A 241 -9.58 23.64 -3.99
C ARG A 241 -9.22 23.12 -2.61
N PHE A 242 -8.51 22.00 -2.54
CA PHE A 242 -8.02 21.47 -1.27
C PHE A 242 -7.00 22.43 -0.62
N ASP A 243 -6.07 22.98 -1.38
CA ASP A 243 -5.11 23.98 -0.89
C ASP A 243 -5.79 25.25 -0.34
N GLU A 244 -6.89 25.67 -0.99
CA GLU A 244 -7.70 26.80 -0.54
C GLU A 244 -8.42 26.47 0.76
N LEU A 245 -9.02 25.27 0.82
CA LEU A 245 -9.77 24.76 1.96
C LEU A 245 -8.86 24.64 3.21
N GLU A 246 -7.68 24.03 3.05
CA GLU A 246 -6.67 23.94 4.12
C GLU A 246 -6.31 25.33 4.65
N ARG A 247 -6.01 26.28 3.75
CA ARG A 247 -5.67 27.65 4.13
C ARG A 247 -6.80 28.38 4.87
N GLU A 248 -8.07 28.21 4.43
CA GLU A 248 -9.25 28.79 5.06
C GLU A 248 -9.46 28.19 6.46
N LEU A 249 -9.29 26.89 6.63
CA LEU A 249 -9.42 26.18 7.91
C LEU A 249 -8.30 26.54 8.89
N ILE A 250 -7.06 26.76 8.41
CA ILE A 250 -5.96 27.29 9.21
C ILE A 250 -6.30 28.71 9.70
N ALA A 251 -6.80 29.58 8.83
CA ALA A 251 -7.16 30.96 9.18
C ALA A 251 -8.29 31.01 10.25
N LEU A 252 -9.14 30.00 10.30
CA LEU A 252 -10.21 29.84 11.30
C LEU A 252 -9.76 29.13 12.59
N ASP A 253 -8.48 28.82 12.77
CA ASP A 253 -7.91 28.03 13.89
C ASP A 253 -8.61 26.64 14.04
N VAL A 254 -9.15 26.09 12.93
CA VAL A 254 -9.76 24.73 12.91
C VAL A 254 -8.68 23.67 12.84
N VAL A 255 -7.63 23.91 12.04
CA VAL A 255 -6.48 23.01 11.86
C VAL A 255 -5.16 23.79 12.02
N LEU A 256 -4.08 23.06 12.31
CA LEU A 256 -2.72 23.62 12.35
C LEU A 256 -2.09 23.64 10.95
N PRO A 257 -1.17 24.59 10.67
CA PRO A 257 -0.49 24.67 9.36
C PRO A 257 0.31 23.43 8.96
N PHE A 258 0.64 22.60 9.92
CA PHE A 258 1.38 21.33 9.69
C PHE A 258 0.52 20.09 9.95
N ALA A 259 -0.80 20.24 10.13
CA ALA A 259 -1.67 19.07 10.30
C ALA A 259 -1.60 18.14 9.08
N ASP A 260 -1.60 16.84 9.32
CA ASP A 260 -1.82 15.85 8.26
C ASP A 260 -3.32 15.68 7.97
N LEU A 261 -3.66 15.00 6.89
CA LEU A 261 -5.04 14.83 6.49
C LEU A 261 -5.90 14.12 7.56
N PRO A 262 -5.44 13.03 8.24
CA PRO A 262 -6.17 12.45 9.36
C PRO A 262 -6.49 13.43 10.49
N ASP A 263 -5.53 14.26 10.89
CA ASP A 263 -5.72 15.27 11.92
C ASP A 263 -6.72 16.36 11.47
N MET A 264 -6.64 16.79 10.20
CA MET A 264 -7.59 17.74 9.62
C MET A 264 -9.02 17.20 9.61
N ILE A 265 -9.21 15.93 9.22
CA ILE A 265 -10.54 15.27 9.23
C ILE A 265 -11.07 15.14 10.66
N LEU A 266 -10.24 14.78 11.63
CA LEU A 266 -10.64 14.69 13.03
C LEU A 266 -11.07 16.08 13.57
N ALA A 267 -10.28 17.11 13.26
CA ALA A 267 -10.59 18.48 13.64
C ALA A 267 -11.92 18.95 13.00
N ALA A 268 -12.14 18.68 11.74
CA ALA A 268 -13.38 19.04 11.06
C ALA A 268 -14.62 18.34 11.63
N ARG A 269 -14.52 17.05 11.98
CA ARG A 269 -15.62 16.31 12.64
C ARG A 269 -16.00 16.88 13.99
N ASP A 270 -15.03 17.22 14.82
CA ASP A 270 -15.30 17.80 16.13
C ASP A 270 -15.88 19.21 16.01
N GLU A 271 -15.43 19.98 15.02
CA GLU A 271 -15.97 21.30 14.70
C GLU A 271 -17.44 21.20 14.26
N LEU A 272 -17.74 20.29 13.31
CA LEU A 272 -19.12 20.07 12.84
C LEU A 272 -20.04 19.65 14.00
N ALA A 273 -19.62 18.72 14.83
CA ALA A 273 -20.37 18.28 16.01
C ALA A 273 -20.63 19.42 17.01
N ALA A 274 -19.68 20.36 17.18
CA ALA A 274 -19.88 21.52 18.04
C ALA A 274 -20.88 22.50 17.42
N LEU A 275 -20.82 22.77 16.12
CA LEU A 275 -21.77 23.61 15.40
C LEU A 275 -23.18 23.03 15.46
N GLU A 276 -23.34 21.72 15.38
CA GLU A 276 -24.63 21.02 15.53
C GLU A 276 -25.20 21.18 16.95
N ARG A 277 -24.36 21.02 17.99
CA ARG A 277 -24.81 21.24 19.38
C ARG A 277 -25.24 22.69 19.62
N THR A 278 -24.49 23.66 19.11
CA THR A 278 -24.80 25.08 19.24
C THR A 278 -26.11 25.40 18.50
N ALA A 279 -26.31 24.91 17.28
CA ALA A 279 -27.54 25.11 16.54
C ALA A 279 -28.77 24.50 17.24
N ALA A 280 -28.64 23.33 17.84
CA ALA A 280 -29.71 22.65 18.58
C ALA A 280 -30.08 23.40 19.88
N ALA A 281 -29.15 24.13 20.47
CA ALA A 281 -29.35 24.91 21.71
C ALA A 281 -29.81 26.36 21.48
N ALA A 282 -29.70 26.88 20.24
CA ALA A 282 -29.99 28.26 19.91
C ALA A 282 -31.49 28.54 19.86
N PRO A 283 -32.00 29.64 20.48
CA PRO A 283 -33.36 30.07 20.31
C PRO A 283 -33.61 30.57 18.85
N ALA A 284 -34.82 30.40 18.32
CA ALA A 284 -35.19 30.71 16.94
C ALA A 284 -34.96 32.18 16.50
N THR A 285 -34.55 33.08 17.42
CA THR A 285 -34.32 34.50 17.19
C THR A 285 -32.83 34.90 17.17
N ALA A 286 -31.87 33.95 17.35
CA ALA A 286 -30.46 34.26 17.42
C ALA A 286 -29.90 34.47 15.98
N SER A 287 -29.56 35.72 15.61
CA SER A 287 -28.98 36.08 14.31
C SER A 287 -27.51 36.48 14.37
N GLU A 288 -26.96 36.78 15.55
CA GLU A 288 -25.55 37.13 15.70
C GLU A 288 -24.64 35.88 15.65
N GLY A 289 -23.72 35.83 14.71
CA GLY A 289 -22.78 34.72 14.51
C GLY A 289 -23.23 33.68 13.45
N ALA A 290 -24.50 33.64 13.07
CA ALA A 290 -25.03 32.61 12.16
C ALA A 290 -24.32 32.55 10.79
N ALA A 291 -23.84 33.68 10.27
CA ALA A 291 -23.13 33.71 8.99
C ALA A 291 -21.71 33.09 9.11
N ALA A 292 -20.96 33.43 10.16
CA ALA A 292 -19.63 32.87 10.40
C ALA A 292 -19.67 31.37 10.72
N ASP A 293 -20.70 30.92 11.47
CA ASP A 293 -20.94 29.51 11.73
C ASP A 293 -21.36 28.77 10.45
N GLY A 294 -22.12 29.42 9.57
CA GLY A 294 -22.52 28.89 8.26
C GLY A 294 -21.31 28.67 7.34
N ASP A 295 -20.41 29.67 7.25
CA ASP A 295 -19.18 29.54 6.46
C ASP A 295 -18.26 28.45 7.01
N ARG A 296 -18.08 28.40 8.33
CA ARG A 296 -17.28 27.37 9.00
C ARG A 296 -17.88 25.98 8.77
N ARG A 297 -19.20 25.82 8.88
CA ARG A 297 -19.91 24.58 8.58
C ARG A 297 -19.65 24.12 7.16
N ARG A 298 -19.83 25.00 6.17
CA ARG A 298 -19.60 24.69 4.76
C ARG A 298 -18.19 24.18 4.51
N LEU A 299 -17.15 24.83 5.09
CA LEU A 299 -15.75 24.42 4.91
C LEU A 299 -15.45 23.05 5.52
N VAL A 300 -15.94 22.77 6.74
CA VAL A 300 -15.71 21.47 7.38
C VAL A 300 -16.51 20.34 6.70
N GLU A 301 -17.73 20.61 6.23
CA GLU A 301 -18.52 19.64 5.45
C GLU A 301 -17.84 19.33 4.10
N GLU A 302 -17.30 20.34 3.43
CA GLU A 302 -16.56 20.18 2.18
C GLU A 302 -15.28 19.36 2.40
N LEU A 303 -14.51 19.62 3.46
CA LEU A 303 -13.37 18.79 3.82
C LEU A 303 -13.79 17.34 4.12
N LEU A 304 -14.88 17.13 4.83
CA LEU A 304 -15.35 15.79 5.19
C LEU A 304 -15.86 14.98 3.99
N ALA A 305 -16.15 15.65 2.86
CA ALA A 305 -16.54 15.03 1.60
C ALA A 305 -15.35 14.74 0.65
N TRP A 306 -14.12 14.99 1.08
CA TRP A 306 -12.89 14.89 0.27
C TRP A 306 -12.71 13.54 -0.44
N ASP A 307 -13.16 12.44 0.20
CA ASP A 307 -13.06 11.07 -0.32
C ASP A 307 -14.00 10.79 -1.51
N THR A 308 -14.95 11.71 -1.79
CA THR A 308 -15.82 11.66 -2.97
C THR A 308 -15.22 12.37 -4.19
N TRP A 309 -14.13 13.12 -4.01
CA TRP A 309 -13.49 13.87 -5.10
C TRP A 309 -12.77 12.91 -6.06
N SER A 310 -12.65 13.30 -7.33
CA SER A 310 -12.05 12.44 -8.36
C SER A 310 -10.58 12.09 -8.08
N ILE A 311 -9.87 12.93 -7.36
CA ILE A 311 -8.48 12.69 -6.91
C ILE A 311 -8.35 11.57 -5.87
N HIS A 312 -9.46 11.15 -5.23
CA HIS A 312 -9.46 10.09 -4.22
C HIS A 312 -10.50 8.99 -4.47
N SER A 313 -11.52 9.26 -5.25
CA SER A 313 -12.56 8.27 -5.59
C SER A 313 -11.99 7.05 -6.30
N SER A 314 -12.47 5.85 -5.98
CA SER A 314 -12.15 4.62 -6.71
C SER A 314 -12.53 4.65 -8.20
N GLU A 315 -13.41 5.56 -8.60
CA GLU A 315 -13.77 5.80 -10.00
C GLU A 315 -12.93 6.89 -10.66
N GLY A 316 -12.05 7.55 -9.91
CA GLY A 316 -11.19 8.60 -10.40
C GLY A 316 -9.94 8.08 -11.13
N PRO A 317 -9.30 8.93 -11.95
CA PRO A 317 -8.21 8.52 -12.86
C PRO A 317 -6.95 8.03 -12.13
N LEU A 318 -6.79 8.36 -10.84
CA LEU A 318 -5.64 7.99 -10.03
C LEU A 318 -5.85 6.69 -9.23
N TRP A 319 -7.09 6.21 -9.09
CA TRP A 319 -7.42 5.08 -8.23
C TRP A 319 -8.17 3.96 -8.94
N PHE A 320 -8.70 4.22 -10.13
CA PHE A 320 -9.53 3.26 -10.84
C PHE A 320 -8.74 2.01 -11.24
N ARG A 321 -9.24 0.84 -10.88
CA ARG A 321 -8.58 -0.46 -11.13
C ARG A 321 -9.37 -1.38 -12.05
N GLY A 322 -10.51 -0.93 -12.59
CA GLY A 322 -11.36 -1.76 -13.44
C GLY A 322 -10.59 -2.34 -14.63
N LEU A 323 -9.83 -1.53 -15.38
CA LEU A 323 -9.05 -1.98 -16.53
C LEU A 323 -8.03 -3.09 -16.19
N SER A 324 -7.58 -3.17 -14.93
CA SER A 324 -6.67 -4.20 -14.46
C SER A 324 -7.39 -5.43 -13.87
N HIS A 325 -8.56 -5.23 -13.22
CA HIS A 325 -9.28 -6.27 -12.48
C HIS A 325 -10.43 -6.92 -13.26
N TRP A 326 -11.05 -6.19 -14.18
CA TRP A 326 -12.15 -6.73 -14.98
C TRP A 326 -11.74 -7.96 -15.78
N SER A 327 -12.70 -8.86 -16.03
CA SER A 327 -12.54 -9.97 -16.95
C SER A 327 -12.22 -9.49 -18.37
N ASP A 328 -11.76 -10.38 -19.24
CA ASP A 328 -11.48 -9.97 -20.63
C ASP A 328 -12.77 -9.62 -21.39
N GLU A 329 -13.91 -10.22 -21.00
CA GLU A 329 -15.24 -9.88 -21.53
C GLU A 329 -15.65 -8.47 -21.12
N GLU A 330 -15.52 -8.09 -19.84
CA GLU A 330 -15.84 -6.74 -19.35
C GLU A 330 -14.96 -5.69 -20.01
N VAL A 331 -13.65 -5.95 -20.14
CA VAL A 331 -12.74 -5.02 -20.84
C VAL A 331 -13.08 -4.93 -22.35
N ALA A 332 -13.52 -6.03 -22.96
CA ALA A 332 -13.95 -6.01 -24.37
C ALA A 332 -15.23 -5.21 -24.57
N GLU A 333 -16.10 -5.13 -23.57
CA GLU A 333 -17.32 -4.31 -23.60
C GLU A 333 -17.02 -2.82 -23.36
N ASP A 334 -16.25 -2.50 -22.30
CA ASP A 334 -16.11 -1.13 -21.79
C ASP A 334 -14.93 -0.36 -22.41
N LEU A 335 -13.85 -1.03 -22.86
CA LEU A 335 -12.69 -0.34 -23.39
C LEU A 335 -12.90 0.32 -24.76
N PRO A 336 -13.55 -0.31 -25.77
CA PRO A 336 -13.73 0.32 -27.08
C PRO A 336 -14.50 1.66 -27.04
N PRO A 337 -15.59 1.83 -26.25
CA PRO A 337 -16.21 3.12 -26.07
C PRO A 337 -15.28 4.19 -25.47
N LEU A 338 -14.42 3.82 -24.52
CA LEU A 338 -13.43 4.73 -23.93
C LEU A 338 -12.39 5.17 -24.96
N LEU A 339 -11.83 4.23 -25.73
CA LEU A 339 -10.88 4.55 -26.81
C LEU A 339 -11.49 5.52 -27.82
N ALA A 340 -12.72 5.25 -28.27
CA ALA A 340 -13.42 6.11 -29.23
C ALA A 340 -13.74 7.50 -28.65
N ALA A 341 -14.17 7.59 -27.39
CA ALA A 341 -14.52 8.85 -26.72
C ALA A 341 -13.29 9.76 -26.57
N HIS A 342 -12.11 9.19 -26.38
CA HIS A 342 -10.86 9.93 -26.19
C HIS A 342 -10.02 10.05 -27.47
N ASP A 343 -10.47 9.52 -28.59
CA ASP A 343 -9.78 9.51 -29.90
C ASP A 343 -8.36 8.91 -29.80
N VAL A 344 -8.23 7.75 -29.15
CA VAL A 344 -6.99 7.03 -28.96
C VAL A 344 -7.10 5.57 -29.41
N ASP A 345 -5.97 4.97 -29.78
CA ASP A 345 -5.90 3.57 -30.21
C ASP A 345 -5.62 2.62 -29.02
N ARG A 346 -5.01 3.16 -27.94
CA ARG A 346 -4.61 2.36 -26.79
C ARG A 346 -4.55 3.17 -25.51
N ILE A 347 -4.66 2.44 -24.38
CA ILE A 347 -4.48 3.00 -23.04
C ILE A 347 -3.33 2.26 -22.34
N VAL A 348 -2.50 3.02 -21.62
CA VAL A 348 -1.41 2.50 -20.77
C VAL A 348 -1.69 2.91 -19.34
N VAL A 349 -1.70 1.94 -18.40
CA VAL A 349 -1.99 2.18 -16.97
C VAL A 349 -0.92 1.56 -16.06
N GLY A 350 -0.67 2.22 -14.92
CA GLY A 350 0.15 1.77 -13.81
C GLY A 350 -0.68 1.23 -12.64
N HIS A 351 -0.35 1.66 -11.42
CA HIS A 351 -1.14 1.58 -10.18
C HIS A 351 -1.45 0.18 -9.64
N THR A 352 -1.65 -0.79 -10.49
CA THR A 352 -2.04 -2.16 -10.11
C THR A 352 -0.92 -3.12 -10.45
N PRO A 353 -0.13 -3.58 -9.45
CA PRO A 353 0.98 -4.49 -9.70
C PRO A 353 0.52 -5.77 -10.38
N GLN A 354 1.18 -6.12 -11.49
CA GLN A 354 0.90 -7.35 -12.20
C GLN A 354 1.57 -8.55 -11.49
N ALA A 355 0.79 -9.61 -11.23
CA ALA A 355 1.18 -10.73 -10.39
C ALA A 355 2.46 -11.45 -10.85
N GLU A 356 2.76 -11.44 -12.16
CA GLU A 356 3.93 -12.09 -12.73
C GLU A 356 5.16 -11.17 -12.80
N GLY A 357 5.04 -9.91 -12.35
CA GLY A 357 6.09 -8.89 -12.50
C GLY A 357 6.41 -8.60 -13.97
N ARG A 358 5.40 -8.72 -14.86
CA ARG A 358 5.54 -8.48 -16.30
C ARG A 358 4.42 -7.59 -16.81
N ILE A 359 4.72 -6.79 -17.83
CA ILE A 359 3.74 -5.99 -18.56
C ILE A 359 2.70 -6.93 -19.15
N ARG A 360 1.43 -6.67 -18.85
CA ARG A 360 0.31 -7.43 -19.39
C ARG A 360 -0.35 -6.66 -20.53
N VAL A 361 -0.59 -7.36 -21.63
CA VAL A 361 -1.32 -6.84 -22.79
C VAL A 361 -2.72 -7.42 -22.80
N ARG A 362 -3.71 -6.61 -23.13
CA ARG A 362 -5.12 -7.02 -23.25
C ARG A 362 -5.69 -6.45 -24.56
N LEU A 363 -6.74 -7.10 -25.08
CA LEU A 363 -7.47 -6.72 -26.29
C LEU A 363 -6.55 -6.35 -27.46
N ASP A 364 -5.73 -7.31 -27.88
CA ASP A 364 -4.90 -7.18 -29.08
C ASP A 364 -4.07 -5.87 -29.14
N GLY A 365 -3.52 -5.47 -27.96
CA GLY A 365 -2.67 -4.28 -27.87
C GLY A 365 -3.42 -2.96 -27.65
N ALA A 366 -4.71 -3.01 -27.33
CA ALA A 366 -5.48 -1.82 -26.98
C ALA A 366 -5.29 -1.37 -25.52
N LEU A 367 -4.81 -2.26 -24.63
CA LEU A 367 -4.57 -1.96 -23.22
C LEU A 367 -3.26 -2.59 -22.74
N TYR A 368 -2.43 -1.77 -22.07
CA TYR A 368 -1.17 -2.19 -21.46
C TYR A 368 -1.16 -1.86 -19.97
N LEU A 369 -0.93 -2.88 -19.12
CA LEU A 369 -0.80 -2.76 -17.68
C LEU A 369 0.68 -2.85 -17.34
N ILE A 370 1.29 -1.71 -16.95
CA ILE A 370 2.75 -1.57 -16.87
C ILE A 370 3.32 -1.47 -15.46
N ASP A 371 2.48 -1.49 -14.42
CA ASP A 371 3.00 -1.63 -13.06
C ASP A 371 3.43 -3.09 -12.85
N THR A 372 4.72 -3.31 -12.89
CA THR A 372 5.34 -4.63 -12.71
C THR A 372 5.94 -4.82 -11.32
N GLY A 373 5.64 -3.89 -10.39
CA GLY A 373 6.10 -3.94 -9.01
C GLY A 373 7.60 -3.65 -8.89
N MET A 374 8.06 -2.52 -9.44
CA MET A 374 9.48 -2.16 -9.50
C MET A 374 10.15 -2.24 -8.12
N LEU A 375 9.51 -1.71 -7.08
CA LEU A 375 9.96 -1.86 -5.70
C LEU A 375 9.72 -3.30 -5.20
N ALA A 376 10.70 -4.16 -5.38
CA ALA A 376 10.60 -5.59 -5.05
C ALA A 376 10.34 -5.86 -3.56
N SER A 377 10.73 -4.96 -2.66
CA SER A 377 10.42 -5.06 -1.22
C SER A 377 8.94 -4.88 -0.92
N TYR A 378 8.21 -4.16 -1.77
CA TYR A 378 6.76 -3.97 -1.68
C TYR A 378 5.98 -5.02 -2.47
N VAL A 379 6.43 -5.34 -3.69
CA VAL A 379 5.80 -6.35 -4.56
C VAL A 379 6.75 -7.53 -4.73
N PRO A 380 6.62 -8.59 -3.91
CA PRO A 380 7.50 -9.76 -4.00
C PRO A 380 7.50 -10.37 -5.41
N GLY A 381 8.67 -10.49 -6.01
CA GLY A 381 8.85 -10.96 -7.39
C GLY A 381 8.50 -9.92 -8.46
N GLY A 382 8.25 -8.69 -8.06
CA GLY A 382 8.18 -7.56 -8.94
C GLY A 382 9.57 -7.19 -9.49
N ARG A 383 9.58 -6.39 -10.54
CA ARG A 383 10.79 -5.95 -11.24
C ARG A 383 10.56 -4.63 -11.97
N GLY A 384 11.63 -3.93 -12.27
CA GLY A 384 11.56 -2.76 -13.13
C GLY A 384 11.25 -3.13 -14.58
N SER A 385 10.43 -2.33 -15.24
CA SER A 385 10.12 -2.50 -16.67
C SER A 385 9.85 -1.17 -17.36
N ALA A 386 10.01 -1.14 -18.68
CA ALA A 386 9.53 -0.09 -19.56
C ALA A 386 8.74 -0.68 -20.74
N LEU A 387 7.66 0.00 -21.12
CA LEU A 387 6.96 -0.23 -22.38
C LEU A 387 7.51 0.74 -23.43
N VAL A 388 8.03 0.21 -24.51
CA VAL A 388 8.61 0.99 -25.62
C VAL A 388 7.73 0.86 -26.85
N LEU A 389 7.23 1.99 -27.35
CA LEU A 389 6.51 2.09 -28.61
C LEU A 389 7.42 2.77 -29.63
N ASP A 390 7.74 2.07 -30.70
CA ASP A 390 8.65 2.55 -31.74
C ASP A 390 8.29 1.97 -33.10
N GLY A 391 8.09 2.82 -34.12
CA GLY A 391 7.82 2.40 -35.48
C GLY A 391 6.61 1.49 -35.67
N GLY A 392 5.62 1.52 -34.77
CA GLY A 392 4.44 0.64 -34.79
C GLY A 392 4.61 -0.67 -34.02
N ALA A 393 5.81 -1.00 -33.56
CA ALA A 393 6.06 -2.10 -32.65
C ALA A 393 5.91 -1.65 -31.18
N VAL A 394 5.46 -2.56 -30.32
CA VAL A 394 5.41 -2.36 -28.88
C VAL A 394 6.22 -3.45 -28.20
N THR A 395 7.18 -3.05 -27.40
CA THR A 395 8.17 -3.93 -26.77
C THR A 395 8.21 -3.70 -25.26
N ALA A 396 8.24 -4.77 -24.49
CA ALA A 396 8.57 -4.72 -23.07
C ALA A 396 10.08 -4.87 -22.86
N VAL A 397 10.65 -3.99 -22.06
CA VAL A 397 12.07 -3.99 -21.69
C VAL A 397 12.18 -4.25 -20.19
N TYR A 398 13.05 -5.20 -19.83
CA TYR A 398 13.37 -5.56 -18.45
C TYR A 398 14.89 -5.52 -18.26
N PRO A 399 15.44 -4.86 -17.22
CA PRO A 399 16.87 -4.85 -16.97
C PRO A 399 17.46 -6.27 -16.93
N GLY A 400 18.54 -6.52 -17.70
CA GLY A 400 19.21 -7.81 -17.78
C GLY A 400 18.53 -8.89 -18.62
N GLU A 401 17.41 -8.58 -19.29
CA GLU A 401 16.73 -9.50 -20.22
C GLU A 401 16.74 -8.93 -21.66
N LEU A 402 16.56 -9.81 -22.63
CA LEU A 402 16.31 -9.36 -24.01
C LEU A 402 14.92 -8.71 -24.10
N PRO A 403 14.75 -7.66 -24.93
CA PRO A 403 13.44 -7.05 -25.15
C PRO A 403 12.43 -8.06 -25.68
N VAL A 404 11.19 -7.96 -25.20
CA VAL A 404 10.08 -8.86 -25.57
C VAL A 404 9.09 -8.09 -26.42
N THR A 405 8.91 -8.48 -27.70
CA THR A 405 7.87 -7.90 -28.54
C THR A 405 6.49 -8.31 -28.04
N LEU A 406 5.67 -7.32 -27.71
CA LEU A 406 4.29 -7.49 -27.24
C LEU A 406 3.28 -7.32 -28.38
N TRP A 407 3.56 -6.47 -29.35
CA TRP A 407 2.69 -6.16 -30.49
C TRP A 407 3.49 -5.65 -31.69
N GLY A 408 3.04 -5.95 -32.91
CA GLY A 408 3.67 -5.48 -34.15
C GLY A 408 4.99 -6.18 -34.47
N GLU A 409 5.58 -5.83 -35.60
CA GLU A 409 6.91 -6.30 -36.00
C GLU A 409 7.95 -5.21 -35.64
N PRO A 410 9.03 -5.56 -34.91
CA PRO A 410 10.09 -4.60 -34.62
C PRO A 410 10.74 -4.14 -35.95
N ALA A 411 11.01 -2.83 -36.05
CA ALA A 411 11.78 -2.31 -37.17
C ALA A 411 13.10 -3.09 -37.32
N ALA A 412 13.42 -3.57 -38.51
CA ALA A 412 14.58 -4.40 -38.73
C ALA A 412 15.86 -3.66 -38.33
N VAL A 413 16.38 -3.97 -37.17
CA VAL A 413 17.71 -3.55 -36.72
C VAL A 413 18.69 -4.41 -37.49
N ALA A 414 19.58 -3.79 -38.26
CA ALA A 414 20.70 -4.46 -38.92
C ALA A 414 21.61 -5.05 -37.84
N VAL A 415 21.47 -6.35 -37.57
CA VAL A 415 22.33 -7.09 -36.67
C VAL A 415 23.70 -7.28 -37.34
N PRO A 416 24.81 -6.86 -36.72
CA PRO A 416 26.12 -7.28 -37.15
C PRO A 416 26.20 -8.81 -37.08
N ALA A 417 26.69 -9.46 -38.11
CA ALA A 417 26.79 -10.91 -38.17
C ALA A 417 27.51 -11.49 -36.96
N ALA A 418 26.79 -12.32 -36.20
CA ALA A 418 27.32 -13.01 -35.03
C ALA A 418 28.32 -14.08 -35.50
N GLU A 419 29.47 -14.13 -34.84
CA GLU A 419 30.39 -15.25 -34.96
C GLU A 419 29.73 -16.55 -34.45
N PRO A 420 30.05 -17.73 -35.00
CA PRO A 420 29.44 -18.99 -34.64
C PRO A 420 29.76 -19.33 -33.17
N PRO A 421 28.77 -19.91 -32.43
CA PRO A 421 28.93 -20.19 -31.01
C PRO A 421 30.00 -21.30 -30.78
N ALA A 422 30.85 -21.05 -29.81
CA ALA A 422 31.76 -22.04 -29.25
C ALA A 422 30.96 -23.17 -28.59
N ALA A 423 31.46 -24.41 -28.72
CA ALA A 423 30.82 -25.63 -28.24
C ALA A 423 30.41 -25.57 -26.77
N GLU A 424 29.19 -26.06 -26.50
CA GLU A 424 28.63 -26.20 -25.16
C GLU A 424 29.50 -27.09 -24.25
N PRO A 425 29.71 -26.69 -22.99
CA PRO A 425 30.26 -27.61 -21.99
C PRO A 425 29.20 -28.68 -21.59
N PRO A 426 29.61 -29.86 -21.15
CA PRO A 426 28.69 -30.98 -20.90
C PRO A 426 27.70 -30.66 -19.80
N THR A 427 26.46 -31.02 -20.06
CA THR A 427 25.32 -30.96 -19.15
C THR A 427 25.63 -31.61 -17.80
N ALA A 428 25.61 -30.79 -16.73
CA ALA A 428 25.55 -31.30 -15.36
C ALA A 428 24.21 -32.00 -15.14
N GLU A 429 24.24 -33.18 -14.55
CA GLU A 429 23.05 -33.92 -14.14
C GLU A 429 22.17 -33.07 -13.20
N PRO A 430 20.85 -33.17 -13.29
CA PRO A 430 19.95 -32.43 -12.43
C PRO A 430 20.14 -32.89 -10.97
N PRO A 431 20.09 -31.96 -10.01
CA PRO A 431 20.25 -32.34 -8.60
C PRO A 431 19.14 -33.29 -8.20
N THR A 432 19.55 -34.34 -7.53
CA THR A 432 18.72 -35.40 -6.97
C THR A 432 17.54 -34.81 -6.20
N VAL A 433 16.33 -35.22 -6.57
CA VAL A 433 15.08 -34.87 -5.90
C VAL A 433 15.20 -35.17 -4.41
N ALA A 434 15.03 -34.15 -3.58
CA ALA A 434 15.02 -34.32 -2.12
C ALA A 434 13.90 -35.28 -1.71
N ALA A 435 14.22 -36.14 -0.74
CA ALA A 435 13.32 -37.14 -0.16
C ALA A 435 11.94 -36.57 0.22
N PRO A 436 10.86 -37.37 0.13
CA PRO A 436 9.51 -36.90 0.37
C PRO A 436 9.33 -36.34 1.78
N GLU A 437 8.54 -35.28 1.88
CA GLU A 437 8.27 -34.45 3.07
C GLU A 437 7.72 -35.21 4.30
N ALA A 438 7.49 -36.53 4.20
CA ALA A 438 6.93 -37.40 5.24
C ALA A 438 7.90 -37.73 6.39
N GLU A 439 9.19 -37.44 6.28
CA GLU A 439 10.22 -37.86 7.26
C GLU A 439 10.94 -36.72 8.01
N ARG A 440 10.56 -35.44 7.80
CA ARG A 440 11.17 -34.35 8.56
C ARG A 440 10.50 -34.22 9.92
N PRO A 441 11.29 -34.13 11.02
CA PRO A 441 10.75 -33.93 12.36
C PRO A 441 9.93 -32.65 12.39
N ARG A 442 8.70 -32.74 12.85
CA ARG A 442 7.69 -31.67 12.76
C ARG A 442 8.04 -30.46 13.64
N TRP A 443 8.69 -30.71 14.76
CA TRP A 443 9.04 -29.70 15.75
C TRP A 443 10.51 -29.82 16.15
N LEU A 444 11.18 -28.65 16.27
CA LEU A 444 12.59 -28.58 16.63
C LEU A 444 12.77 -27.92 17.99
N GLY A 445 13.73 -28.41 18.77
CA GLY A 445 14.22 -27.75 19.99
C GLY A 445 15.26 -26.67 19.67
N LYS A 446 15.68 -25.93 20.72
CA LYS A 446 16.64 -24.81 20.63
C LYS A 446 17.95 -25.16 19.90
N ASN A 447 18.40 -26.40 19.99
CA ASN A 447 19.63 -26.92 19.36
C ASN A 447 19.39 -27.47 17.94
N GLY A 448 18.19 -27.29 17.37
CA GLY A 448 17.81 -27.84 16.07
C GLY A 448 17.52 -29.34 16.08
N ALA A 449 17.57 -30.01 17.24
CA ALA A 449 17.23 -31.42 17.36
C ALA A 449 15.70 -31.62 17.29
N PRO A 450 15.22 -32.73 16.71
CA PRO A 450 13.81 -33.09 16.72
C PRO A 450 13.26 -33.20 18.15
N LEU A 451 12.07 -32.66 18.38
CA LEU A 451 11.34 -32.87 19.62
C LEU A 451 10.59 -34.21 19.54
N PRO A 452 10.54 -35.00 20.63
CA PRO A 452 10.04 -36.36 20.62
C PRO A 452 8.50 -36.47 20.80
N PHE A 453 7.75 -35.57 20.15
CA PHE A 453 6.30 -35.61 20.20
C PHE A 453 5.75 -36.40 19.03
N ALA A 454 4.93 -37.42 19.32
CA ALA A 454 4.30 -38.28 18.31
C ALA A 454 3.29 -37.52 17.45
N ASP A 455 2.61 -36.55 18.08
CA ASP A 455 1.57 -35.71 17.46
C ASP A 455 1.46 -34.34 18.16
N ASP A 456 0.56 -33.50 17.67
CA ASP A 456 0.32 -32.21 18.25
C ASP A 456 -0.36 -32.29 19.62
N ASP A 457 -1.15 -33.32 19.91
CA ASP A 457 -1.84 -33.47 21.20
C ASP A 457 -0.84 -33.71 22.34
N ALA A 458 0.19 -34.52 22.09
CA ALA A 458 1.31 -34.71 23.01
C ALA A 458 2.08 -33.40 23.25
N LEU A 459 2.31 -32.60 22.20
CA LEU A 459 2.93 -31.29 22.30
C LEU A 459 2.05 -30.31 23.10
N LEU A 460 0.74 -30.25 22.84
CA LEU A 460 -0.18 -29.37 23.55
C LEU A 460 -0.29 -29.74 25.04
N GLU A 461 -0.27 -31.03 25.36
CA GLU A 461 -0.20 -31.52 26.74
C GLU A 461 1.06 -31.02 27.42
N PHE A 462 2.22 -31.14 26.76
CA PHE A 462 3.50 -30.66 27.26
C PHE A 462 3.49 -29.13 27.46
N LEU A 463 3.02 -28.38 26.49
CA LEU A 463 2.90 -26.90 26.60
C LEU A 463 2.00 -26.50 27.79
N ARG A 464 0.93 -27.25 28.04
CA ARG A 464 -0.02 -26.96 29.13
C ARG A 464 0.55 -27.26 30.51
N ASN A 465 1.29 -28.36 30.67
CA ASN A 465 1.58 -28.95 31.96
C ASN A 465 3.08 -29.04 32.32
N ALA A 466 4.02 -28.94 31.36
CA ALA A 466 5.44 -29.06 31.70
C ALA A 466 5.92 -27.92 32.59
N PRO A 467 6.82 -28.21 33.57
CA PRO A 467 7.43 -27.18 34.42
C PRO A 467 8.09 -26.06 33.62
N VAL A 468 7.93 -24.82 34.10
CA VAL A 468 8.65 -23.66 33.55
C VAL A 468 9.95 -23.50 34.32
N VAL A 469 11.08 -23.67 33.64
CA VAL A 469 12.41 -23.57 34.25
C VAL A 469 13.06 -22.21 34.04
N ASP A 470 12.60 -21.44 33.03
CA ASP A 470 13.09 -20.09 32.78
C ASP A 470 12.01 -19.19 32.16
N ILE A 471 12.09 -17.88 32.43
CA ILE A 471 11.17 -16.85 31.92
C ILE A 471 11.96 -15.62 31.48
N GLU A 472 11.93 -15.31 30.20
CA GLU A 472 12.60 -14.15 29.62
C GLU A 472 11.55 -13.17 29.02
N PRO A 473 11.67 -11.86 29.26
CA PRO A 473 10.86 -10.89 28.53
C PRO A 473 11.27 -10.87 27.06
N ILE A 474 10.28 -10.78 26.16
CA ILE A 474 10.54 -10.48 24.74
C ILE A 474 10.49 -8.96 24.64
N GLY A 475 11.61 -8.33 24.26
CA GLY A 475 11.78 -6.87 24.22
C GLY A 475 10.95 -6.18 23.13
N GLU A 476 10.22 -6.92 22.32
CA GLU A 476 9.36 -6.44 21.24
C GLU A 476 7.89 -6.80 21.54
N GLY A 477 6.96 -5.89 21.19
CA GLY A 477 5.51 -6.07 21.31
C GLY A 477 4.86 -5.25 22.44
N ILE A 478 3.72 -4.63 22.11
CA ILE A 478 2.93 -3.77 23.04
C ILE A 478 2.35 -4.60 24.19
N THR A 479 2.07 -5.88 23.99
CA THR A 479 1.41 -6.80 24.92
C THR A 479 2.37 -7.45 25.93
N ARG A 480 3.66 -7.12 25.89
CA ARG A 480 4.73 -7.65 26.77
C ARG A 480 4.73 -9.18 26.85
N PRO A 481 4.83 -9.89 25.73
CA PRO A 481 4.88 -11.34 25.72
C PRO A 481 6.15 -11.85 26.41
N ARG A 482 6.08 -13.06 26.97
CA ARG A 482 7.20 -13.70 27.68
C ARG A 482 7.62 -14.96 26.94
N ARG A 483 8.92 -15.18 26.82
CA ARG A 483 9.48 -16.43 26.34
C ARG A 483 9.75 -17.33 27.54
N LEU A 484 9.12 -18.50 27.55
CA LEU A 484 9.28 -19.51 28.58
C LEU A 484 10.20 -20.62 28.05
N THR A 485 11.01 -21.18 28.94
CA THR A 485 11.64 -22.48 28.74
C THR A 485 10.90 -23.52 29.57
N LEU A 486 10.40 -24.55 28.91
CA LEU A 486 9.69 -25.68 29.54
C LEU A 486 10.63 -26.89 29.55
N GLU A 487 10.59 -27.66 30.63
CA GLU A 487 11.42 -28.87 30.76
C GLU A 487 10.69 -29.96 31.52
N ARG A 488 10.65 -31.18 30.96
CA ARG A 488 10.13 -32.40 31.58
C ARG A 488 10.72 -33.62 30.84
N ASP A 489 11.16 -34.62 31.59
CA ASP A 489 11.65 -35.93 31.09
C ASP A 489 12.68 -35.79 29.95
N ASP A 490 13.73 -35.02 30.16
CA ASP A 490 14.80 -34.70 29.18
C ASP A 490 14.37 -33.93 27.93
N VAL A 491 13.07 -33.58 27.83
CA VAL A 491 12.56 -32.72 26.77
C VAL A 491 12.58 -31.27 27.22
N ARG A 492 13.29 -30.43 26.46
CA ARG A 492 13.39 -29.00 26.70
C ARG A 492 12.99 -28.22 25.46
N LEU A 493 12.01 -27.34 25.58
CA LEU A 493 11.54 -26.48 24.50
C LEU A 493 11.27 -25.05 24.98
N ARG A 494 11.27 -24.11 24.03
CA ARG A 494 10.84 -22.73 24.26
C ARG A 494 9.39 -22.53 23.84
N ALA A 495 8.69 -21.64 24.53
CA ALA A 495 7.32 -21.29 24.22
C ALA A 495 7.08 -19.80 24.43
N LEU A 496 6.17 -19.22 23.64
CA LEU A 496 5.63 -17.87 23.84
C LEU A 496 4.47 -17.95 24.83
N PHE A 497 4.45 -17.08 25.83
CA PHE A 497 3.32 -16.91 26.74
C PHE A 497 2.83 -15.47 26.73
N GLN A 498 1.52 -15.28 26.52
CA GLN A 498 0.90 -13.96 26.49
C GLN A 498 -0.44 -13.97 27.23
N THR A 499 -0.74 -12.82 27.87
CA THR A 499 -1.90 -12.66 28.75
C THR A 499 -2.79 -11.49 28.34
N VAL A 500 -2.58 -10.94 27.12
CA VAL A 500 -3.35 -9.78 26.67
C VAL A 500 -4.85 -10.06 26.71
N HIS A 501 -5.59 -9.14 27.31
CA HIS A 501 -7.05 -9.17 27.37
C HIS A 501 -7.53 -7.72 27.45
N GLU A 502 -7.68 -7.09 26.30
CA GLU A 502 -8.15 -5.73 26.17
C GLU A 502 -9.45 -5.69 25.38
N GLU A 503 -10.45 -5.00 25.93
CA GLU A 503 -11.75 -4.84 25.31
C GLU A 503 -12.15 -3.36 25.29
N ARG A 504 -12.59 -2.88 24.13
CA ARG A 504 -13.12 -1.52 23.97
C ARG A 504 -14.36 -1.56 23.08
N ARG A 505 -15.41 -0.82 23.47
CA ARG A 505 -16.60 -0.69 22.59
C ARG A 505 -16.25 -0.09 21.23
N VAL A 506 -15.29 0.83 21.22
CA VAL A 506 -14.68 1.41 20.03
C VAL A 506 -13.21 1.60 20.34
N ALA A 507 -12.32 1.04 19.54
CA ALA A 507 -10.90 1.30 19.57
C ALA A 507 -10.48 2.13 18.36
N HIS A 508 -9.58 3.06 18.58
CA HIS A 508 -8.86 3.75 17.52
C HIS A 508 -7.58 2.95 17.25
N ILE A 509 -7.58 2.16 16.16
CA ILE A 509 -6.47 1.24 15.83
C ILE A 509 -5.44 1.87 14.91
N ALA A 510 -5.79 2.97 14.25
CA ALA A 510 -4.93 3.83 13.46
C ALA A 510 -5.61 5.20 13.32
N PRO A 511 -4.91 6.25 12.91
CA PRO A 511 -5.51 7.53 12.58
C PRO A 511 -6.68 7.36 11.61
N GLY A 512 -7.85 7.90 11.97
CA GLY A 512 -9.10 7.77 11.21
C GLY A 512 -9.76 6.38 11.22
N ARG A 513 -9.14 5.37 11.78
CA ARG A 513 -9.64 3.99 11.78
C ARG A 513 -10.19 3.59 13.14
N ARG A 514 -11.53 3.55 13.21
CA ARG A 514 -12.25 3.07 14.40
C ARG A 514 -12.65 1.62 14.18
N GLU A 515 -12.54 0.84 15.24
CA GLU A 515 -13.04 -0.52 15.27
C GLU A 515 -14.05 -0.67 16.40
N ALA A 516 -15.28 -1.03 16.03
CA ALA A 516 -16.32 -1.35 17.00
C ALA A 516 -16.11 -2.76 17.57
N ASN A 517 -16.41 -2.93 18.86
CA ASN A 517 -16.23 -4.19 19.57
C ASN A 517 -14.79 -4.73 19.50
N PHE A 518 -13.81 -3.82 19.63
CA PHE A 518 -12.39 -4.15 19.62
C PHE A 518 -12.08 -5.11 20.77
N ARG A 519 -11.35 -6.17 20.44
CA ARG A 519 -10.85 -7.14 21.38
C ARG A 519 -9.45 -7.58 20.98
N ASP A 520 -8.48 -7.39 21.89
CA ASP A 520 -7.13 -7.94 21.81
C ASP A 520 -7.06 -9.01 22.91
N TYR A 521 -7.05 -10.28 22.50
CA TYR A 521 -7.31 -11.38 23.42
C TYR A 521 -6.43 -12.59 23.15
N HIS A 522 -5.66 -12.96 24.18
CA HIS A 522 -4.75 -14.12 24.13
C HIS A 522 -5.45 -15.43 23.70
N GLY A 523 -6.73 -15.64 24.04
CA GLY A 523 -7.48 -16.84 23.71
C GLY A 523 -7.75 -17.02 22.20
N PHE A 524 -7.54 -16.00 21.39
CA PHE A 524 -7.63 -16.13 19.92
C PHE A 524 -6.49 -16.97 19.32
N GLU A 525 -5.33 -17.09 19.99
CA GLU A 525 -4.25 -17.97 19.55
C GLU A 525 -4.65 -19.46 19.54
N PRO A 526 -5.16 -20.04 20.65
CA PRO A 526 -5.66 -21.43 20.64
C PRO A 526 -6.84 -21.63 19.68
N ALA A 527 -7.72 -20.64 19.50
CA ALA A 527 -8.83 -20.71 18.57
C ALA A 527 -8.32 -20.77 17.11
N ALA A 528 -7.35 -19.90 16.76
CA ALA A 528 -6.71 -19.88 15.43
C ALA A 528 -6.02 -21.21 15.15
N TYR A 529 -5.27 -21.74 16.10
CA TYR A 529 -4.62 -23.05 15.95
C TYR A 529 -5.63 -24.17 15.68
N ARG A 530 -6.69 -24.33 16.51
CA ARG A 530 -7.70 -25.37 16.33
C ARG A 530 -8.45 -25.24 15.00
N LEU A 531 -8.84 -24.02 14.63
CA LEU A 531 -9.49 -23.76 13.36
C LEU A 531 -8.55 -24.07 12.18
N GLY A 532 -7.29 -23.66 12.25
CA GLY A 532 -6.28 -23.97 11.24
C GLY A 532 -6.12 -25.49 11.04
N ARG A 533 -6.05 -26.25 12.12
CA ARG A 533 -6.00 -27.74 12.10
C ARG A 533 -7.23 -28.34 11.44
N LEU A 534 -8.43 -27.89 11.80
CA LEU A 534 -9.68 -28.34 11.19
C LEU A 534 -9.68 -28.12 9.68
N LEU A 535 -9.14 -26.99 9.23
CA LEU A 535 -9.09 -26.60 7.83
C LEU A 535 -7.86 -27.14 7.07
N GLY A 536 -7.02 -27.95 7.73
CA GLY A 536 -5.86 -28.60 7.11
C GLY A 536 -4.60 -27.75 7.02
N LEU A 537 -4.57 -26.57 7.66
CA LEU A 537 -3.37 -25.75 7.73
C LEU A 537 -2.37 -26.30 8.76
N THR A 538 -1.09 -26.33 8.38
CA THR A 538 0.00 -26.83 9.24
C THR A 538 0.97 -25.73 9.69
N ASN A 539 0.72 -24.50 9.30
CA ASN A 539 1.56 -23.34 9.51
C ASN A 539 0.98 -22.30 10.48
N VAL A 540 -0.06 -22.65 11.23
CA VAL A 540 -0.47 -21.98 12.46
C VAL A 540 0.15 -22.76 13.63
N PRO A 541 1.03 -22.16 14.45
CA PRO A 541 1.77 -22.90 15.46
C PRO A 541 0.85 -23.44 16.56
N PRO A 542 1.10 -24.66 17.11
CA PRO A 542 0.38 -25.20 18.24
C PRO A 542 0.33 -24.25 19.42
N SER A 543 -0.90 -23.97 19.85
CA SER A 543 -1.20 -23.09 20.97
C SER A 543 -2.33 -23.63 21.83
N THR A 544 -2.24 -23.43 23.15
CA THR A 544 -3.25 -23.83 24.13
C THR A 544 -3.34 -22.80 25.26
N SER A 545 -4.39 -22.87 26.06
CA SER A 545 -4.52 -22.07 27.28
C SER A 545 -3.65 -22.64 28.40
N ARG A 546 -3.02 -21.74 29.17
CA ARG A 546 -2.23 -22.11 30.37
C ARG A 546 -2.41 -21.08 31.48
N ARG A 547 -2.40 -21.56 32.73
CA ARG A 547 -2.29 -20.69 33.89
C ARG A 547 -0.84 -20.71 34.42
N LEU A 548 -0.21 -19.54 34.54
CA LEU A 548 1.14 -19.39 35.05
C LEU A 548 1.18 -18.37 36.19
N ARG A 549 1.59 -18.78 37.37
CA ARG A 549 1.69 -17.91 38.57
C ARG A 549 0.40 -17.11 38.86
N GLY A 550 -0.75 -17.72 38.61
CA GLY A 550 -2.07 -17.09 38.80
C GLY A 550 -2.61 -16.34 37.60
N GLU A 551 -1.78 -15.99 36.61
CA GLU A 551 -2.20 -15.35 35.35
C GLU A 551 -2.74 -16.40 34.40
N HIS A 552 -3.86 -16.11 33.74
CA HIS A 552 -4.42 -16.91 32.67
C HIS A 552 -3.95 -16.34 31.31
N GLY A 553 -3.44 -17.20 30.43
CA GLY A 553 -2.90 -16.77 29.15
C GLY A 553 -2.90 -17.90 28.12
N SER A 554 -2.45 -17.59 26.91
CA SER A 554 -2.12 -18.58 25.90
C SER A 554 -0.63 -18.91 25.92
N ILE A 555 -0.33 -20.17 25.61
CA ILE A 555 1.03 -20.65 25.40
C ILE A 555 1.14 -21.29 24.03
N GLN A 556 2.13 -20.89 23.26
CA GLN A 556 2.38 -21.31 21.88
C GLN A 556 3.83 -21.82 21.76
N ILE A 557 4.05 -22.87 21.01
CA ILE A 557 5.43 -23.32 20.74
C ILE A 557 6.25 -22.21 20.09
N TRP A 558 7.51 -22.06 20.51
CA TRP A 558 8.46 -21.15 19.84
C TRP A 558 8.95 -21.79 18.54
N ILE A 559 8.90 -21.06 17.44
CA ILE A 559 9.41 -21.51 16.16
C ILE A 559 10.92 -21.22 16.14
N GLU A 560 11.70 -22.28 16.28
CA GLU A 560 13.16 -22.18 16.34
C GLU A 560 13.77 -21.86 14.98
N ASN A 561 14.86 -21.09 14.98
CA ASN A 561 15.61 -20.70 13.78
C ASN A 561 14.74 -19.98 12.72
N ALA A 562 13.67 -19.34 13.15
CA ALA A 562 12.83 -18.55 12.28
C ALA A 562 13.23 -17.07 12.30
N THR A 563 13.01 -16.43 11.17
CA THR A 563 13.24 -15.00 10.95
C THR A 563 11.90 -14.33 10.63
N ASN A 564 11.64 -13.14 11.15
CA ASN A 564 10.45 -12.40 10.77
C ASN A 564 10.67 -11.62 9.46
N GLU A 565 9.59 -11.22 8.82
CA GLU A 565 9.64 -10.52 7.53
C GLU A 565 10.39 -9.19 7.61
N LYS A 566 10.29 -8.47 8.73
CA LYS A 566 11.05 -7.24 8.97
C LYS A 566 12.57 -7.49 8.94
N GLN A 567 13.04 -8.59 9.56
CA GLN A 567 14.44 -8.98 9.57
C GLN A 567 14.89 -9.47 8.19
N ARG A 568 14.03 -10.22 7.47
CA ARG A 568 14.30 -10.66 6.10
C ARG A 568 14.54 -9.46 5.17
N VAL A 569 13.62 -8.52 5.15
CA VAL A 569 13.74 -7.31 4.33
C VAL A 569 15.04 -6.58 4.66
N LYS A 570 15.35 -6.42 5.95
CA LYS A 570 16.60 -5.76 6.39
C LYS A 570 17.86 -6.50 5.95
N SER A 571 17.84 -7.84 5.89
CA SER A 571 18.99 -8.65 5.47
C SER A 571 19.11 -8.86 3.96
N GLY A 572 18.10 -8.45 3.18
CA GLY A 572 18.04 -8.70 1.74
C GLY A 572 17.86 -10.17 1.35
N ALA A 573 17.48 -11.05 2.31
CA ALA A 573 17.34 -12.47 2.04
C ALA A 573 16.17 -12.72 1.08
N ALA A 574 16.43 -13.40 -0.04
CA ALA A 574 15.44 -13.79 -1.04
C ALA A 574 15.03 -15.26 -0.87
N PRO A 575 13.74 -15.60 -1.06
CA PRO A 575 13.31 -16.99 -1.05
C PRO A 575 13.92 -17.76 -2.23
N PRO A 576 14.40 -18.99 -2.02
CA PRO A 576 15.00 -19.80 -3.09
C PRO A 576 13.99 -20.21 -4.17
N ASP A 577 12.70 -20.27 -3.82
CA ASP A 577 11.58 -20.53 -4.72
C ASP A 577 10.55 -19.41 -4.56
N ALA A 578 10.59 -18.46 -5.48
CA ALA A 578 9.70 -17.29 -5.49
C ALA A 578 8.22 -17.67 -5.71
N LEU A 579 7.93 -18.74 -6.48
CA LEU A 579 6.56 -19.20 -6.71
C LEU A 579 5.98 -19.86 -5.46
N ARG A 580 6.76 -20.70 -4.79
CA ARG A 580 6.38 -21.29 -3.51
C ARG A 580 6.10 -20.20 -2.48
N TRP A 581 6.98 -19.21 -2.38
CA TRP A 581 6.79 -18.06 -1.46
C TRP A 581 5.49 -17.29 -1.74
N LYS A 582 5.20 -17.00 -3.00
CA LYS A 582 3.92 -16.35 -3.39
C LYS A 582 2.70 -17.19 -2.99
N ARG A 583 2.78 -18.51 -3.11
CA ARG A 583 1.71 -19.43 -2.69
C ARG A 583 1.52 -19.45 -1.17
N GLU A 584 2.61 -19.41 -0.39
CA GLU A 584 2.55 -19.25 1.08
C GLU A 584 1.83 -17.95 1.48
N LEU A 585 2.17 -16.83 0.83
CA LEU A 585 1.50 -15.55 1.06
C LEU A 585 0.02 -15.55 0.68
N GLN A 586 -0.38 -16.29 -0.36
CA GLN A 586 -1.79 -16.44 -0.73
C GLN A 586 -2.57 -17.27 0.30
N VAL A 587 -1.99 -18.35 0.83
CA VAL A 587 -2.61 -19.11 1.93
C VAL A 587 -2.77 -18.21 3.17
N GLN A 588 -1.76 -17.42 3.51
CA GLN A 588 -1.84 -16.47 4.62
C GLN A 588 -2.95 -15.42 4.38
N LEU A 589 -3.07 -14.87 3.18
CA LEU A 589 -4.09 -13.89 2.85
C LEU A 589 -5.50 -14.45 2.98
N VAL A 590 -5.76 -15.65 2.42
CA VAL A 590 -7.05 -16.35 2.56
C VAL A 590 -7.37 -16.62 4.03
N TRP A 591 -6.37 -17.03 4.80
CA TRP A 591 -6.50 -17.23 6.24
C TRP A 591 -6.86 -15.96 7.01
N ASP A 592 -6.13 -14.87 6.77
CA ASP A 592 -6.39 -13.60 7.47
C ASP A 592 -7.76 -13.00 7.13
N GLU A 593 -8.21 -13.14 5.88
CA GLU A 593 -9.59 -12.77 5.50
C GLU A 593 -10.63 -13.64 6.22
N LEU A 594 -10.39 -14.94 6.32
CA LEU A 594 -11.28 -15.86 7.02
C LEU A 594 -11.41 -15.50 8.52
N VAL A 595 -10.27 -15.39 9.21
CA VAL A 595 -10.28 -15.12 10.66
C VAL A 595 -10.50 -13.64 10.97
N GLY A 596 -10.49 -12.76 9.95
CA GLY A 596 -10.63 -11.31 10.13
C GLY A 596 -9.46 -10.72 10.91
N ASN A 597 -8.23 -11.16 10.63
CA ASN A 597 -7.05 -10.61 11.26
C ASN A 597 -6.70 -9.25 10.63
N THR A 598 -6.68 -8.21 11.45
CA THR A 598 -6.46 -6.83 10.98
C THR A 598 -5.07 -6.29 11.30
N ASP A 599 -4.23 -7.08 11.97
CA ASP A 599 -2.90 -6.69 12.44
C ASP A 599 -1.76 -7.57 11.87
N ARG A 600 -1.92 -8.04 10.63
CA ARG A 600 -0.85 -8.78 9.94
C ARG A 600 0.21 -7.81 9.44
N ASN A 601 1.14 -7.43 10.31
CA ASN A 601 2.32 -6.64 9.99
C ASN A 601 3.56 -7.54 9.76
N GLN A 602 4.65 -6.98 9.28
CA GLN A 602 5.89 -7.71 8.97
C GLN A 602 6.55 -8.43 10.17
N GLY A 603 6.16 -8.11 11.40
CA GLY A 603 6.59 -8.81 12.62
C GLY A 603 5.77 -10.07 12.92
N ASN A 604 4.55 -10.18 12.37
CA ASN A 604 3.53 -11.17 12.74
C ASN A 604 3.48 -12.38 11.81
N PHE A 605 4.50 -12.59 10.99
CA PHE A 605 4.77 -13.85 10.31
C PHE A 605 6.26 -14.14 10.26
N LEU A 606 6.57 -15.42 10.45
CA LEU A 606 7.93 -15.93 10.48
C LEU A 606 8.13 -16.87 9.31
N TYR A 607 9.36 -17.06 8.89
CA TYR A 607 9.74 -18.18 8.04
C TYR A 607 10.95 -18.88 8.64
N ASP A 608 10.90 -20.20 8.55
CA ASP A 608 11.98 -21.07 9.04
C ASP A 608 13.09 -21.24 7.99
N SER A 609 14.11 -22.01 8.32
CA SER A 609 15.24 -22.29 7.41
C SER A 609 14.85 -23.03 6.11
N ALA A 610 13.66 -23.63 6.06
CA ALA A 610 13.07 -24.24 4.86
C ALA A 610 12.14 -23.30 4.09
N TRP A 611 12.11 -22.03 4.45
CA TRP A 611 11.24 -21.00 3.88
C TRP A 611 9.73 -21.31 3.98
N ARG A 612 9.34 -22.06 5.01
CA ARG A 612 7.92 -22.23 5.35
C ARG A 612 7.45 -21.00 6.12
N LEU A 613 6.34 -20.43 5.71
CA LEU A 613 5.70 -19.31 6.39
C LEU A 613 4.92 -19.81 7.61
N TRP A 614 5.15 -19.19 8.77
CA TRP A 614 4.42 -19.41 10.02
C TRP A 614 3.59 -18.19 10.36
N MET A 615 2.29 -18.37 10.55
CA MET A 615 1.35 -17.31 10.91
C MET A 615 1.25 -17.24 12.44
N ILE A 616 1.77 -16.17 13.03
CA ILE A 616 1.77 -15.92 14.47
C ILE A 616 0.95 -14.67 14.78
N ASP A 617 0.67 -14.43 16.07
CA ASP A 617 -0.02 -13.25 16.60
C ASP A 617 -1.43 -13.06 16.02
N HIS A 618 -2.34 -13.91 16.49
CA HIS A 618 -3.78 -13.83 16.19
C HIS A 618 -4.57 -13.11 17.29
N SER A 619 -3.91 -12.45 18.23
CA SER A 619 -4.57 -11.79 19.37
C SER A 619 -5.61 -10.75 18.95
N ARG A 620 -5.51 -10.24 17.73
CA ARG A 620 -6.43 -9.30 17.09
C ARG A 620 -7.24 -9.89 15.93
N ALA A 621 -7.37 -11.20 15.85
CA ALA A 621 -8.23 -11.88 14.88
C ALA A 621 -9.71 -11.94 15.35
N PHE A 622 -10.54 -12.65 14.64
CA PHE A 622 -11.94 -12.96 14.94
C PHE A 622 -12.85 -11.73 15.13
N ARG A 623 -12.65 -10.73 14.30
CA ARG A 623 -13.45 -9.50 14.33
C ARG A 623 -14.92 -9.76 14.03
N THR A 624 -15.79 -8.88 14.55
CA THR A 624 -17.24 -8.93 14.34
C THR A 624 -17.70 -8.39 12.99
N SER A 625 -16.82 -7.72 12.23
CA SER A 625 -17.08 -7.37 10.83
C SER A 625 -17.15 -8.61 9.97
N THR A 626 -18.10 -8.63 9.05
CA THR A 626 -18.27 -9.69 8.06
C THR A 626 -17.66 -9.37 6.70
N ASP A 627 -17.07 -8.17 6.54
CA ASP A 627 -16.52 -7.74 5.27
C ASP A 627 -15.14 -8.35 5.04
N LEU A 628 -14.90 -8.78 3.81
CA LEU A 628 -13.58 -9.14 3.33
C LEU A 628 -12.85 -7.85 2.89
N ARG A 629 -11.63 -7.67 3.34
CA ARG A 629 -10.90 -6.41 3.19
C ARG A 629 -9.95 -6.41 1.99
N GLN A 630 -9.48 -7.57 1.62
CA GLN A 630 -8.48 -7.78 0.58
C GLN A 630 -8.83 -8.98 -0.30
N ALA A 631 -10.13 -9.28 -0.45
CA ALA A 631 -10.59 -10.38 -1.28
C ALA A 631 -10.10 -10.25 -2.73
N ASP A 632 -10.02 -9.02 -3.23
CA ASP A 632 -9.47 -8.67 -4.54
C ASP A 632 -8.02 -9.12 -4.76
N LYS A 633 -7.26 -9.30 -3.67
CA LYS A 633 -5.87 -9.79 -3.72
C LYS A 633 -5.77 -11.32 -3.66
N ILE A 634 -6.85 -12.02 -3.36
CA ILE A 634 -6.89 -13.48 -3.40
C ILE A 634 -7.00 -13.93 -4.85
N ILE A 635 -5.94 -14.51 -5.38
CA ILE A 635 -5.89 -15.03 -6.76
C ILE A 635 -5.65 -16.54 -6.80
N TRP A 636 -5.11 -17.11 -5.71
CA TRP A 636 -4.80 -18.52 -5.56
C TRP A 636 -5.24 -19.03 -4.19
N CYS A 637 -5.55 -20.33 -4.13
CA CYS A 637 -5.75 -21.01 -2.85
C CYS A 637 -5.13 -22.42 -2.92
N GLU A 638 -4.63 -22.90 -1.78
CA GLU A 638 -4.19 -24.29 -1.69
C GLU A 638 -5.43 -25.20 -1.73
N ARG A 639 -5.39 -26.25 -2.56
CA ARG A 639 -6.54 -27.12 -2.87
C ARG A 639 -7.16 -27.77 -1.63
N ARG A 640 -6.35 -28.35 -0.73
CA ARG A 640 -6.87 -29.05 0.46
C ARG A 640 -7.47 -28.07 1.46
N PHE A 641 -6.84 -26.90 1.62
CA PHE A 641 -7.36 -25.83 2.45
C PHE A 641 -8.71 -25.35 1.92
N PHE A 642 -8.84 -25.09 0.62
CA PHE A 642 -10.10 -24.72 -0.01
C PHE A 642 -11.18 -25.80 0.15
N GLU A 643 -10.86 -27.08 -0.11
CA GLU A 643 -11.80 -28.19 0.05
C GLU A 643 -12.29 -28.30 1.50
N ARG A 644 -11.39 -28.19 2.48
CA ARG A 644 -11.76 -28.17 3.89
C ARG A 644 -12.61 -26.95 4.25
N LEU A 645 -12.23 -25.78 3.76
CA LEU A 645 -12.98 -24.55 3.97
C LEU A 645 -14.40 -24.64 3.41
N ARG A 646 -14.57 -25.28 2.27
CA ARG A 646 -15.86 -25.50 1.60
C ARG A 646 -16.71 -26.57 2.30
N THR A 647 -16.12 -27.68 2.74
CA THR A 647 -16.84 -28.86 3.23
C THR A 647 -17.04 -28.90 4.74
N ALA A 648 -16.23 -28.19 5.54
CA ALA A 648 -16.41 -28.13 6.99
C ALA A 648 -17.80 -27.59 7.33
N THR A 649 -18.50 -28.26 8.23
CA THR A 649 -19.81 -27.82 8.69
C THR A 649 -19.70 -26.62 9.65
N ASP A 650 -20.77 -25.84 9.76
CA ASP A 650 -20.83 -24.74 10.72
C ASP A 650 -20.62 -25.23 12.16
N ASP A 651 -21.07 -26.45 12.48
CA ASP A 651 -20.92 -27.05 13.82
C ASP A 651 -19.47 -27.48 14.12
N GLU A 652 -18.76 -28.04 13.15
CA GLU A 652 -17.33 -28.35 13.29
C GLU A 652 -16.51 -27.08 13.53
N ILE A 653 -16.81 -26.00 12.78
CA ILE A 653 -16.14 -24.72 12.96
C ILE A 653 -16.47 -24.12 14.34
N ARG A 654 -17.75 -24.19 14.77
CA ARG A 654 -18.13 -23.77 16.15
C ARG A 654 -17.36 -24.54 17.20
N ALA A 655 -17.35 -25.85 17.13
CA ALA A 655 -16.65 -26.71 18.10
C ALA A 655 -15.15 -26.40 18.18
N ALA A 656 -14.53 -25.96 17.10
CA ALA A 656 -13.13 -25.58 17.10
C ALA A 656 -12.85 -24.24 17.83
N VAL A 657 -13.83 -23.34 17.94
CA VAL A 657 -13.60 -21.96 18.41
C VAL A 657 -14.47 -21.51 19.60
N ASP A 658 -15.58 -22.20 19.92
CA ASP A 658 -16.60 -21.77 20.91
C ASP A 658 -16.04 -21.54 22.32
N GLU A 659 -14.97 -22.23 22.69
CA GLU A 659 -14.34 -22.05 24.00
C GLU A 659 -13.75 -20.63 24.17
N GLN A 660 -13.36 -19.95 23.10
CA GLN A 660 -12.67 -18.65 23.14
C GLN A 660 -13.44 -17.52 22.45
N LEU A 661 -14.32 -17.84 21.51
CA LEU A 661 -15.06 -16.86 20.74
C LEU A 661 -16.46 -16.62 21.30
N ARG A 662 -16.92 -15.38 21.17
CA ARG A 662 -18.30 -15.00 21.48
C ARG A 662 -19.24 -15.35 20.31
N PRO A 663 -20.55 -15.52 20.57
CA PRO A 663 -21.50 -15.86 19.49
C PRO A 663 -21.51 -14.91 18.29
N ASN A 664 -21.25 -13.63 18.50
CA ASN A 664 -21.16 -12.64 17.43
C ASN A 664 -19.85 -12.76 16.61
N GLU A 665 -18.73 -13.13 17.26
CA GLU A 665 -17.44 -13.41 16.61
C GLU A 665 -17.54 -14.69 15.76
N VAL A 666 -18.18 -15.74 16.30
CA VAL A 666 -18.44 -16.99 15.57
C VAL A 666 -19.35 -16.73 14.36
N ARG A 667 -20.42 -15.96 14.53
CA ARG A 667 -21.32 -15.61 13.41
C ARG A 667 -20.56 -14.87 12.28
N ALA A 668 -19.71 -13.93 12.65
CA ALA A 668 -18.91 -13.19 11.69
C ALA A 668 -17.88 -14.07 10.96
N LEU A 669 -17.24 -15.00 11.68
CA LEU A 669 -16.35 -16.01 11.10
C LEU A 669 -17.05 -16.86 10.05
N LEU A 670 -18.24 -17.39 10.36
CA LEU A 670 -19.03 -18.23 9.44
C LEU A 670 -19.48 -17.44 8.22
N GLU A 671 -19.80 -16.17 8.37
CA GLU A 671 -20.18 -15.32 7.25
C GLU A 671 -18.98 -14.98 6.35
N ARG A 672 -17.83 -14.64 6.91
CA ARG A 672 -16.60 -14.45 6.14
C ARG A 672 -16.20 -15.72 5.40
N ARG A 673 -16.33 -16.91 6.02
CA ARG A 673 -16.10 -18.19 5.36
C ARG A 673 -16.94 -18.33 4.09
N ARG A 674 -18.27 -18.05 4.16
CA ARG A 674 -19.15 -18.13 2.98
C ARG A 674 -18.68 -17.19 1.87
N LYS A 675 -18.29 -15.97 2.24
CA LYS A 675 -17.78 -14.96 1.29
C LYS A 675 -16.46 -15.38 0.65
N VAL A 676 -15.52 -15.90 1.45
CA VAL A 676 -14.22 -16.40 0.94
C VAL A 676 -14.43 -17.58 -0.02
N VAL A 677 -15.29 -18.54 0.34
CA VAL A 677 -15.62 -19.67 -0.54
C VAL A 677 -16.25 -19.17 -1.84
N ALA A 678 -17.24 -18.30 -1.75
CA ALA A 678 -17.93 -17.74 -2.91
C ALA A 678 -16.96 -16.95 -3.84
N HIS A 679 -16.01 -16.22 -3.26
CA HIS A 679 -14.98 -15.49 -4.01
C HIS A 679 -14.08 -16.48 -4.78
N ILE A 680 -13.52 -17.50 -4.12
CA ILE A 680 -12.65 -18.48 -4.76
C ILE A 680 -13.41 -19.26 -5.83
N GLU A 681 -14.66 -19.66 -5.58
CA GLU A 681 -15.52 -20.30 -6.59
C GLU A 681 -15.81 -19.37 -7.79
N GLY A 682 -15.93 -18.05 -7.53
CA GLY A 682 -16.02 -17.03 -8.58
C GLY A 682 -14.78 -17.00 -9.46
N LEU A 683 -13.60 -17.01 -8.86
CA LEU A 683 -12.33 -17.09 -9.58
C LEU A 683 -12.22 -18.39 -10.40
N MET A 684 -12.65 -19.52 -9.83
CA MET A 684 -12.64 -20.81 -10.54
C MET A 684 -13.61 -20.83 -11.73
N ARG A 685 -14.77 -20.20 -11.61
CA ARG A 685 -15.70 -20.03 -12.74
C ARG A 685 -15.10 -19.16 -13.85
N ALA A 686 -14.43 -18.07 -13.48
CA ALA A 686 -13.86 -17.11 -14.42
C ALA A 686 -12.59 -17.60 -15.12
N ARG A 687 -11.73 -18.35 -14.41
CA ARG A 687 -10.37 -18.68 -14.87
C ARG A 687 -10.12 -20.19 -15.04
N GLY A 688 -11.08 -21.04 -14.68
CA GLY A 688 -10.87 -22.48 -14.51
C GLY A 688 -10.27 -22.81 -13.14
N GLU A 689 -10.34 -24.08 -12.76
CA GLU A 689 -9.88 -24.56 -11.45
C GLU A 689 -8.33 -24.57 -11.34
N ALA A 690 -7.65 -25.09 -12.37
CA ALA A 690 -6.19 -25.27 -12.35
C ALA A 690 -5.37 -23.97 -12.18
N PRO A 691 -5.77 -22.81 -12.73
CA PRO A 691 -5.08 -21.55 -12.47
C PRO A 691 -5.34 -20.95 -11.08
N VAL A 692 -6.37 -21.41 -10.37
CA VAL A 692 -6.79 -20.86 -9.07
C VAL A 692 -6.38 -21.74 -7.91
N LEU A 693 -6.49 -23.07 -8.06
CA LEU A 693 -6.13 -24.02 -7.01
C LEU A 693 -4.76 -24.65 -7.29
N PHE A 694 -3.87 -24.55 -6.33
CA PHE A 694 -2.58 -25.23 -6.40
C PHE A 694 -2.46 -26.32 -5.34
N GLU A 695 -1.54 -27.24 -5.56
CA GLU A 695 -1.15 -28.27 -4.57
C GLU A 695 0.29 -28.03 -4.14
N TRP A 696 0.58 -28.30 -2.86
CA TRP A 696 1.95 -28.38 -2.40
C TRP A 696 2.61 -29.64 -2.98
N PRO A 697 3.85 -29.59 -3.45
CA PRO A 697 4.59 -30.81 -3.79
C PRO A 697 4.60 -31.75 -2.58
N ARG A 698 4.27 -33.03 -2.84
CA ARG A 698 4.31 -34.08 -1.81
C ARG A 698 5.73 -34.48 -1.48
#